data_3d514f43df3b61da47b0c95d1beddec6
#
_entry.id   3d514f43df3b61da47b0c95d1beddec6
#
_cell.length_a   1.000
_cell.length_b   1.000
_cell.length_c   1.000
_cell.angle_alpha   90.00
_cell.angle_beta   90.00
_cell.angle_gamma   90.00
#
_symmetry.space_group_name_H-M   'P 1'
#
loop_
_entity.id
_entity.type
_entity.pdbx_description
1 polymer ?
#
loop_
_entity_poly.entity_id
_entity_poly.type
_entity_poly.pdbx_seq_one_letter_code
_entity_poly.pdbx_strand_id
1 'polypeptide(L)'
;MMVSSLKAAAVVAGLIHTILAAIIGTTTTTPGTAVPTLTISTAVASPSASLGATLPSQAPLPPSQGWCIGQIFCAGSLLQTVNVAQVYSDPKTFVDKPTSKSSQQVLADFSNFNLSTVTEGQIVNFVDSDFLGEGLELEAAALTNFNPTPAFLNNVTDPLSKAFAQTVHGYWTQLARNTNQSAICDEYPGGTCESSLIPLNHTFIIPGGRFREQYYWDSYWIIQGLIQSELYETVNATLQNFMDEIEGFGFIPNGGRIYYLNRSQPPLFIHMVYDYVNVTGDTSILQRALPLAEAELAWWANNRTIEVASPYTNQTYMMAHYAVNNTAPRPESYLTDYLTIHDPTLSTPLTDNQAAELYSELASGAETGWDYSSRFEAIPQLGNPGLRSLNVKNNIPICLNSILYKARILLAELYGTSNATASSTHLQVAAGIRAGILDLLWDPAKLAFYDFNLTSNARNDIFTAATFYPVWNGIIPNEILASQSNAFGYFAAVNLVVNKYNGTVPVTFIDWTGLQWDAPNSWPPLQYIIMQALRTIPSNLTTNGLPTPSSGQSTYDLVPAGQLALTEAQLPGQPLLGAQANQNATATGPAADINKLSGTVVNGGNATAGEGWRDTLQREMANRYYASVLCSWHATGGSIPGLLPQLPASELNLTNSIGNTGNMFEKFSNLNIDSSGYGGEYTVQAGFGWTNGVLLWVASTYGEQLVAPQCPPLVAASTTTSTSAAVGLQASSGAVITAVMMAFMAHAFLL
;
A
#
# COMPACT_ATOMS: atom_id res chain seq x y z
N MET A 1 25.04 50.94 34.24
CA MET A 1 25.67 50.35 33.06
C MET A 1 25.11 48.98 32.69
N MET A 2 23.93 48.57 33.18
CA MET A 2 23.36 47.25 32.92
C MET A 2 22.03 47.26 32.11
N VAL A 3 21.57 48.47 31.73
CA VAL A 3 20.31 48.64 31.00
C VAL A 3 20.53 48.92 29.49
N SER A 4 21.75 49.22 29.08
CA SER A 4 22.09 49.52 27.67
C SER A 4 22.46 48.27 26.86
N SER A 5 22.81 47.14 27.50
CA SER A 5 23.19 45.91 26.83
C SER A 5 22.01 45.02 26.38
N LEU A 6 20.85 45.13 27.07
CA LEU A 6 19.67 44.36 26.67
C LEU A 6 18.92 44.95 25.45
N LYS A 7 19.02 46.28 25.22
CA LYS A 7 18.39 46.88 24.03
C LYS A 7 19.18 46.63 22.74
N ALA A 8 20.49 46.44 22.84
CA ALA A 8 21.31 46.10 21.67
C ALA A 8 21.09 44.64 21.20
N ALA A 9 20.89 43.72 22.13
CA ALA A 9 20.61 42.30 21.78
C ALA A 9 19.24 42.09 21.10
N ALA A 10 18.22 42.86 21.53
CA ALA A 10 16.89 42.79 20.91
C ALA A 10 16.84 43.40 19.50
N VAL A 11 17.64 44.42 19.23
CA VAL A 11 17.73 45.04 17.88
C VAL A 11 18.51 44.16 16.92
N VAL A 12 19.54 43.45 17.40
CA VAL A 12 20.32 42.50 16.55
C VAL A 12 19.50 41.26 16.23
N ALA A 13 18.70 40.73 17.17
CA ALA A 13 17.81 39.62 16.91
C ALA A 13 16.68 39.99 15.93
N GLY A 14 16.12 41.19 16.01
CA GLY A 14 15.12 41.71 15.07
C GLY A 14 15.69 41.93 13.65
N LEU A 15 16.93 42.40 13.55
CA LEU A 15 17.58 42.58 12.24
C LEU A 15 17.98 41.26 11.57
N ILE A 16 18.38 40.26 12.36
CA ILE A 16 18.70 38.92 11.80
C ILE A 16 17.44 38.23 11.24
N HIS A 17 16.30 38.37 11.94
CA HIS A 17 15.01 37.84 11.43
C HIS A 17 14.53 38.56 10.17
N THR A 18 14.73 39.87 10.06
CA THR A 18 14.33 40.67 8.90
C THR A 18 15.29 40.46 7.71
N ILE A 19 16.55 40.18 7.96
CA ILE A 19 17.54 39.89 6.90
C ILE A 19 17.37 38.45 6.37
N LEU A 20 17.03 37.47 7.22
CA LEU A 20 16.69 36.11 6.74
C LEU A 20 15.40 36.09 5.90
N ALA A 21 14.39 36.89 6.30
CA ALA A 21 13.16 37.02 5.51
C ALA A 21 13.37 37.75 4.16
N ALA A 22 14.38 38.65 4.07
CA ALA A 22 14.71 39.40 2.84
C ALA A 22 15.62 38.62 1.88
N ILE A 23 16.35 37.59 2.35
CA ILE A 23 17.22 36.75 1.49
C ILE A 23 16.43 35.59 0.85
N ILE A 24 15.28 35.21 1.42
CA ILE A 24 14.39 34.19 0.85
C ILE A 24 13.44 34.75 -0.25
N GLY A 25 13.46 36.06 -0.46
CA GLY A 25 12.49 36.81 -1.25
C GLY A 25 12.89 37.24 -2.65
N THR A 26 14.00 36.80 -3.27
CA THR A 26 14.30 37.14 -4.68
C THR A 26 15.06 36.05 -5.40
N THR A 27 14.40 34.95 -5.71
CA THR A 27 14.72 34.19 -6.93
C THR A 27 13.60 34.47 -7.94
N THR A 28 13.91 35.26 -8.94
CA THR A 28 13.08 35.41 -10.13
C THR A 28 13.03 34.07 -10.85
N THR A 29 12.02 33.28 -10.55
CA THR A 29 11.72 32.05 -11.29
C THR A 29 10.97 32.42 -12.57
N THR A 30 11.46 31.95 -13.68
CA THR A 30 10.75 31.90 -14.97
C THR A 30 9.36 31.27 -14.74
N PRO A 31 8.28 31.77 -15.37
CA PRO A 31 6.96 31.17 -15.20
C PRO A 31 6.97 29.75 -15.77
N GLY A 32 6.81 28.75 -14.91
CA GLY A 32 6.61 27.37 -15.34
C GLY A 32 7.13 26.24 -14.46
N THR A 33 7.84 26.48 -13.35
CA THR A 33 8.52 25.38 -12.64
C THR A 33 8.53 25.46 -11.11
N ALA A 34 7.53 26.05 -10.47
CA ALA A 34 7.38 25.86 -9.03
C ALA A 34 6.67 24.51 -8.79
N VAL A 35 7.42 23.47 -8.46
CA VAL A 35 6.86 22.20 -7.97
C VAL A 35 6.14 22.51 -6.65
N PRO A 36 4.82 22.21 -6.50
CA PRO A 36 4.14 22.36 -5.25
C PRO A 36 4.84 21.56 -4.17
N THR A 37 5.09 22.16 -3.01
CA THR A 37 5.73 21.46 -1.89
C THR A 37 4.71 20.49 -1.32
N LEU A 38 4.93 19.18 -1.49
CA LEU A 38 4.18 18.17 -0.77
C LEU A 38 4.51 18.38 0.73
N THR A 39 3.50 18.61 1.55
CA THR A 39 3.72 18.70 2.97
C THR A 39 3.91 17.29 3.53
N ILE A 40 5.11 16.74 3.35
CA ILE A 40 5.49 15.56 4.13
C ILE A 40 5.59 16.08 5.56
N SER A 41 4.69 15.61 6.42
CA SER A 41 4.74 15.98 7.83
C SER A 41 6.06 15.51 8.42
N THR A 42 6.98 16.44 8.63
CA THR A 42 8.18 16.25 9.43
C THR A 42 7.92 16.60 10.90
N ALA A 43 6.65 16.89 11.24
CA ALA A 43 6.28 17.19 12.61
C ALA A 43 6.43 15.92 13.45
N VAL A 44 7.18 16.04 14.54
CA VAL A 44 7.25 15.00 15.57
C VAL A 44 5.85 14.78 16.12
N ALA A 45 5.39 13.52 16.16
CA ALA A 45 4.06 13.20 16.64
C ALA A 45 3.93 13.58 18.12
N SER A 46 2.86 14.32 18.43
CA SER A 46 2.56 14.69 19.82
C SER A 46 1.92 13.52 20.55
N PRO A 47 2.24 13.31 21.85
CA PRO A 47 1.57 12.31 22.67
C PRO A 47 0.06 12.54 22.73
N SER A 48 -0.72 11.46 22.65
CA SER A 48 -2.19 11.47 22.70
C SER A 48 -2.76 11.00 24.03
N ALA A 49 -1.92 10.53 24.96
CA ALA A 49 -2.32 9.96 26.23
C ALA A 49 -2.99 10.98 27.18
N SER A 50 -3.93 10.52 28.00
CA SER A 50 -4.58 11.32 29.07
C SER A 50 -3.66 11.43 30.28
N LEU A 51 -3.08 12.62 30.50
CA LEU A 51 -1.98 12.85 31.44
C LEU A 51 -2.26 12.45 32.91
N GLY A 52 -3.53 12.33 33.31
CA GLY A 52 -3.91 12.03 34.69
C GLY A 52 -4.37 10.58 34.94
N ALA A 53 -4.54 9.79 33.91
CA ALA A 53 -5.02 8.42 34.06
C ALA A 53 -3.91 7.47 34.55
N THR A 54 -4.27 6.48 35.37
CA THR A 54 -3.41 5.33 35.66
C THR A 54 -3.47 4.34 34.51
N LEU A 55 -2.38 3.61 34.29
CA LEU A 55 -2.33 2.61 33.22
C LEU A 55 -3.39 1.52 33.40
N PRO A 56 -3.98 1.02 32.30
CA PRO A 56 -4.77 -0.21 32.34
C PRO A 56 -3.94 -1.39 32.83
N SER A 57 -4.61 -2.41 33.36
CA SER A 57 -3.95 -3.69 33.71
C SER A 57 -3.34 -4.28 32.43
N GLN A 58 -2.09 -4.70 32.53
CA GLN A 58 -1.34 -5.28 31.41
C GLN A 58 -1.37 -6.82 31.48
N ALA A 59 -1.43 -7.46 30.32
CA ALA A 59 -1.25 -8.90 30.21
C ALA A 59 0.21 -9.30 30.52
N PRO A 60 0.47 -10.58 30.85
CA PRO A 60 1.84 -11.07 30.91
C PRO A 60 2.65 -10.79 29.66
N LEU A 61 3.94 -10.54 29.84
CA LEU A 61 4.82 -10.26 28.71
C LEU A 61 4.91 -11.47 27.79
N PRO A 62 4.86 -11.26 26.47
CA PRO A 62 5.11 -12.31 25.51
C PRO A 62 6.59 -12.75 25.55
N PRO A 63 6.93 -13.94 25.02
CA PRO A 63 8.31 -14.38 24.90
C PRO A 63 9.17 -13.40 24.09
N SER A 64 10.47 -13.30 24.44
CA SER A 64 11.43 -12.56 23.63
C SER A 64 11.59 -13.21 22.26
N GLN A 65 11.81 -12.39 21.24
CA GLN A 65 11.94 -12.84 19.86
C GLN A 65 13.43 -12.94 19.47
N GLY A 66 13.94 -14.19 19.32
CA GLY A 66 15.35 -14.43 19.03
C GLY A 66 15.86 -13.88 17.68
N TRP A 67 14.96 -13.54 16.77
CA TRP A 67 15.28 -12.93 15.48
C TRP A 67 15.49 -11.40 15.55
N CYS A 68 15.04 -10.75 16.63
CA CYS A 68 15.13 -9.29 16.79
C CYS A 68 16.19 -8.94 17.85
N ILE A 69 17.20 -8.21 17.42
CA ILE A 69 18.42 -7.95 18.21
C ILE A 69 18.33 -6.76 19.17
N GLY A 70 17.27 -5.95 19.07
CA GLY A 70 17.07 -4.78 19.93
C GLY A 70 16.58 -5.14 21.33
N GLN A 71 16.97 -4.36 22.34
CA GLN A 71 16.53 -4.54 23.73
C GLN A 71 15.22 -3.80 24.04
N ILE A 72 14.92 -2.73 23.28
CA ILE A 72 13.78 -1.84 23.52
C ILE A 72 12.67 -2.06 22.50
N PHE A 73 13.03 -2.17 21.21
CA PHE A 73 12.08 -2.10 20.10
C PHE A 73 11.51 -3.45 19.65
N CYS A 74 11.92 -4.57 20.26
CA CYS A 74 11.52 -5.90 19.81
C CYS A 74 10.54 -6.59 20.74
N ALA A 75 10.68 -6.45 22.04
CA ALA A 75 9.83 -7.02 23.07
C ALA A 75 10.16 -6.40 24.44
N GLY A 76 9.36 -6.74 25.45
CA GLY A 76 9.66 -6.36 26.82
C GLY A 76 8.67 -5.39 27.44
N SER A 77 8.87 -5.14 28.74
CA SER A 77 7.96 -4.35 29.56
C SER A 77 7.85 -2.89 29.11
N LEU A 78 8.94 -2.28 28.65
CA LEU A 78 8.93 -0.90 28.17
C LEU A 78 8.04 -0.76 26.92
N LEU A 79 8.26 -1.61 25.90
CA LEU A 79 7.49 -1.59 24.65
C LEU A 79 5.99 -1.80 24.94
N GLN A 80 5.65 -2.80 25.75
CA GLN A 80 4.26 -3.05 26.13
C GLN A 80 3.64 -1.88 26.87
N THR A 81 4.34 -1.31 27.84
CA THR A 81 3.82 -0.23 28.68
C THR A 81 3.53 1.02 27.88
N VAL A 82 4.44 1.45 26.98
CA VAL A 82 4.24 2.64 26.14
C VAL A 82 3.03 2.45 25.22
N ASN A 83 2.86 1.24 24.65
CA ASN A 83 1.73 0.95 23.76
C ASN A 83 0.41 0.85 24.51
N VAL A 84 0.37 0.18 25.68
CA VAL A 84 -0.85 0.07 26.51
C VAL A 84 -1.24 1.42 27.11
N ALA A 85 -0.28 2.29 27.40
CA ALA A 85 -0.52 3.68 27.79
C ALA A 85 -1.03 4.55 26.62
N GLN A 86 -1.05 4.01 25.38
CA GLN A 86 -1.45 4.74 24.16
C GLN A 86 -0.77 6.11 24.04
N VAL A 87 0.53 6.17 24.36
CA VAL A 87 1.31 7.42 24.27
C VAL A 87 1.18 8.02 22.86
N TYR A 88 1.15 7.20 21.85
CA TYR A 88 0.88 7.58 20.45
C TYR A 88 -0.32 6.82 19.90
N SER A 89 -1.08 7.48 19.03
CA SER A 89 -2.20 6.85 18.30
C SER A 89 -1.72 5.81 17.27
N ASP A 90 -0.48 5.93 16.80
CA ASP A 90 0.19 5.00 15.90
C ASP A 90 1.38 4.35 16.61
N PRO A 91 1.35 3.04 16.89
CA PRO A 91 2.44 2.31 17.55
C PRO A 91 3.81 2.46 16.87
N LYS A 92 3.83 2.58 15.53
CA LYS A 92 5.06 2.75 14.77
C LYS A 92 5.82 4.03 15.16
N THR A 93 5.12 5.08 15.58
CA THR A 93 5.74 6.32 16.03
C THR A 93 6.76 6.08 17.15
N PHE A 94 6.44 5.22 18.12
CA PHE A 94 7.36 4.92 19.22
C PHE A 94 8.57 4.12 18.77
N VAL A 95 8.36 3.05 18.01
CA VAL A 95 9.46 2.15 17.60
C VAL A 95 10.39 2.74 16.54
N ASP A 96 10.03 3.88 15.96
CA ASP A 96 10.86 4.65 15.03
C ASP A 96 11.66 5.78 15.72
N LYS A 97 11.58 5.91 17.05
CA LYS A 97 12.31 6.91 17.82
C LYS A 97 13.62 6.32 18.34
N PRO A 98 14.79 6.80 17.90
CA PRO A 98 16.04 6.41 18.54
C PRO A 98 16.07 6.88 19.99
N THR A 99 16.77 6.15 20.85
CA THR A 99 16.96 6.56 22.23
C THR A 99 17.92 7.75 22.32
N SER A 100 17.76 8.60 23.34
CA SER A 100 18.66 9.73 23.61
C SER A 100 19.92 9.32 24.40
N LYS A 101 19.98 8.08 24.88
CA LYS A 101 21.04 7.50 25.69
C LYS A 101 21.10 5.98 25.48
N SER A 102 22.07 5.30 26.06
CA SER A 102 22.22 3.86 25.89
C SER A 102 20.96 3.08 26.35
N SER A 103 20.68 1.96 25.70
CA SER A 103 19.56 1.07 26.05
C SER A 103 19.57 0.70 27.53
N GLN A 104 20.77 0.45 28.10
CA GLN A 104 20.92 0.12 29.52
C GLN A 104 20.44 1.27 30.42
N GLN A 105 20.77 2.53 30.07
CA GLN A 105 20.31 3.70 30.85
C GLN A 105 18.80 3.89 30.72
N VAL A 106 18.25 3.79 29.51
CA VAL A 106 16.80 3.88 29.27
C VAL A 106 16.03 2.83 30.05
N LEU A 107 16.49 1.57 30.04
CA LEU A 107 15.88 0.49 30.79
C LEU A 107 16.02 0.68 32.31
N ALA A 108 17.14 1.24 32.78
CA ALA A 108 17.34 1.58 34.19
C ALA A 108 16.38 2.71 34.63
N ASP A 109 16.22 3.75 33.83
CA ASP A 109 15.29 4.83 34.09
C ASP A 109 13.83 4.35 34.10
N PHE A 110 13.46 3.51 33.16
CA PHE A 110 12.14 2.86 33.11
C PHE A 110 11.89 1.96 34.33
N SER A 111 12.90 1.26 34.83
CA SER A 111 12.78 0.36 35.99
C SER A 111 12.43 1.09 37.32
N ASN A 112 12.56 2.42 37.37
CA ASN A 112 12.16 3.22 38.52
C ASN A 112 10.63 3.38 38.66
N PHE A 113 9.85 3.05 37.61
CA PHE A 113 8.40 3.15 37.67
C PHE A 113 7.78 1.93 38.37
N ASN A 114 6.83 2.20 39.26
CA ASN A 114 5.90 1.16 39.73
C ASN A 114 4.72 1.07 38.75
N LEU A 115 4.70 0.06 37.89
CA LEU A 115 3.70 -0.09 36.83
C LEU A 115 2.25 -0.23 37.33
N SER A 116 2.05 -0.50 38.64
CA SER A 116 0.70 -0.54 39.24
C SER A 116 0.14 0.85 39.58
N THR A 117 0.98 1.87 39.62
CA THR A 117 0.59 3.24 40.06
C THR A 117 1.04 4.33 39.10
N VAL A 118 1.86 4.02 38.11
CA VAL A 118 2.35 4.98 37.12
C VAL A 118 1.18 5.53 36.31
N THR A 119 1.22 6.82 35.99
CA THR A 119 0.23 7.47 35.13
C THR A 119 0.71 7.53 33.67
N GLU A 120 -0.23 7.64 32.74
CA GLU A 120 0.08 7.86 31.33
C GLU A 120 0.98 9.08 31.12
N GLY A 121 0.73 10.16 31.87
CA GLY A 121 1.57 11.38 31.81
C GLY A 121 3.02 11.15 32.27
N GLN A 122 3.27 10.25 33.21
CA GLN A 122 4.63 9.90 33.62
C GLN A 122 5.35 9.12 32.51
N ILE A 123 4.63 8.26 31.79
CA ILE A 123 5.20 7.54 30.64
C ILE A 123 5.46 8.50 29.46
N VAL A 124 4.56 9.45 29.19
CA VAL A 124 4.81 10.52 28.20
C VAL A 124 6.10 11.27 28.53
N ASN A 125 6.25 11.76 29.76
CA ASN A 125 7.45 12.49 30.19
C ASN A 125 8.72 11.63 30.09
N PHE A 126 8.62 10.35 30.38
CA PHE A 126 9.74 9.42 30.21
C PHE A 126 10.14 9.30 28.74
N VAL A 127 9.16 9.07 27.85
CA VAL A 127 9.45 8.98 26.39
C VAL A 127 10.04 10.30 25.88
N ASP A 128 9.53 11.44 26.29
CA ASP A 128 10.06 12.75 25.88
C ASP A 128 11.50 13.00 26.37
N SER A 129 11.90 12.42 27.51
CA SER A 129 13.26 12.57 28.04
C SER A 129 14.26 11.58 27.50
N ASP A 130 13.81 10.34 27.19
CA ASP A 130 14.67 9.20 26.91
C ASP A 130 14.75 8.83 25.44
N PHE A 131 13.88 9.42 24.60
CA PHE A 131 13.84 9.18 23.17
C PHE A 131 13.92 10.48 22.38
N LEU A 132 14.47 10.40 21.17
CA LEU A 132 14.55 11.50 20.21
C LEU A 132 13.31 11.51 19.30
N GLY A 133 13.29 12.41 18.31
CA GLY A 133 12.24 12.43 17.28
C GLY A 133 12.33 11.25 16.34
N GLU A 134 11.19 10.76 15.88
CA GLU A 134 11.14 9.69 14.89
C GLU A 134 11.74 10.13 13.55
N GLY A 135 12.51 9.24 12.90
CA GLY A 135 13.10 9.46 11.57
C GLY A 135 14.29 10.43 11.53
N LEU A 136 14.87 10.80 12.65
CA LEU A 136 16.07 11.64 12.70
C LEU A 136 17.32 10.96 12.11
N GLU A 137 17.30 9.65 11.99
CA GLU A 137 18.35 8.84 11.35
C GLU A 137 18.36 9.01 9.83
N LEU A 138 17.40 9.71 9.26
CA LEU A 138 17.29 9.96 7.82
C LEU A 138 17.39 11.46 7.52
N GLU A 139 18.04 11.76 6.41
CA GLU A 139 18.11 13.13 5.88
C GLU A 139 17.63 13.19 4.43
N ALA A 140 17.15 14.36 4.01
CA ALA A 140 16.73 14.59 2.64
C ALA A 140 17.93 14.46 1.67
N ALA A 141 17.75 13.68 0.61
CA ALA A 141 18.76 13.50 -0.43
C ALA A 141 18.43 14.35 -1.67
N ALA A 142 19.46 14.96 -2.25
CA ALA A 142 19.32 15.56 -3.56
C ALA A 142 19.41 14.48 -4.64
N LEU A 143 18.47 14.50 -5.59
CA LEU A 143 18.52 13.60 -6.74
C LEU A 143 19.50 14.13 -7.79
N THR A 144 20.54 13.38 -8.04
CA THR A 144 21.52 13.67 -9.10
C THR A 144 20.82 13.58 -10.46
N ASN A 145 21.15 14.49 -11.36
CA ASN A 145 20.63 14.52 -12.74
C ASN A 145 19.09 14.65 -12.84
N PHE A 146 18.42 15.21 -11.81
CA PHE A 146 16.97 15.45 -11.89
C PHE A 146 16.62 16.41 -13.02
N ASN A 147 15.92 15.90 -14.05
CA ASN A 147 15.39 16.67 -15.15
C ASN A 147 13.92 17.02 -14.88
N PRO A 148 13.54 18.30 -14.66
CA PRO A 148 12.14 18.67 -14.37
C PRO A 148 11.16 18.40 -15.52
N THR A 149 11.66 18.05 -16.71
CA THR A 149 10.87 17.78 -17.92
C THR A 149 11.31 16.48 -18.59
N PRO A 150 11.12 15.32 -17.95
CA PRO A 150 11.53 14.02 -18.51
C PRO A 150 10.82 13.73 -19.84
N ALA A 151 11.44 12.89 -20.66
CA ALA A 151 11.01 12.69 -22.05
C ALA A 151 9.57 12.14 -22.18
N PHE A 152 9.10 11.34 -21.24
CA PHE A 152 7.75 10.77 -21.29
C PHE A 152 6.63 11.83 -21.34
N LEU A 153 6.86 13.04 -20.82
CA LEU A 153 5.89 14.14 -20.87
C LEU A 153 5.54 14.56 -22.30
N ASN A 154 6.38 14.23 -23.30
CA ASN A 154 6.09 14.52 -24.71
C ASN A 154 4.94 13.67 -25.25
N ASN A 155 4.68 12.50 -24.63
CA ASN A 155 3.58 11.61 -25.02
C ASN A 155 2.24 12.02 -24.39
N VAL A 156 2.24 12.92 -23.40
CA VAL A 156 1.01 13.38 -22.74
C VAL A 156 0.45 14.57 -23.50
N THR A 157 -0.68 14.38 -24.18
CA THR A 157 -1.27 15.37 -25.10
C THR A 157 -2.22 16.36 -24.41
N ASP A 158 -2.96 15.91 -23.39
CA ASP A 158 -3.84 16.80 -22.62
C ASP A 158 -3.02 17.73 -21.71
N PRO A 159 -3.23 19.06 -21.78
CA PRO A 159 -2.41 20.03 -21.04
C PRO A 159 -2.47 19.88 -19.52
N LEU A 160 -3.65 19.56 -18.96
CA LEU A 160 -3.82 19.36 -17.52
C LEU A 160 -3.12 18.07 -17.08
N SER A 161 -3.30 16.99 -17.82
CA SER A 161 -2.67 15.69 -17.55
C SER A 161 -1.14 15.81 -17.61
N LYS A 162 -0.60 16.52 -18.58
CA LYS A 162 0.84 16.79 -18.71
C LYS A 162 1.38 17.56 -17.51
N ALA A 163 0.73 18.66 -17.15
CA ALA A 163 1.16 19.49 -16.03
C ALA A 163 1.06 18.76 -14.68
N PHE A 164 0.02 17.94 -14.50
CA PHE A 164 -0.12 17.12 -13.30
C PHE A 164 0.94 16.02 -13.22
N ALA A 165 1.20 15.31 -14.32
CA ALA A 165 2.28 14.31 -14.36
C ALA A 165 3.65 14.94 -14.07
N GLN A 166 3.90 16.16 -14.57
CA GLN A 166 5.12 16.91 -14.25
C GLN A 166 5.18 17.29 -12.75
N THR A 167 4.06 17.69 -12.17
CA THR A 167 3.96 17.96 -10.72
C THR A 167 4.30 16.73 -9.90
N VAL A 168 3.71 15.59 -10.24
CA VAL A 168 3.97 14.31 -9.52
C VAL A 168 5.40 13.83 -9.71
N HIS A 169 5.98 14.00 -10.89
CA HIS A 169 7.41 13.74 -11.13
C HIS A 169 8.30 14.56 -10.17
N GLY A 170 7.94 15.82 -9.91
CA GLY A 170 8.64 16.67 -8.95
C GLY A 170 8.64 16.14 -7.52
N TYR A 171 7.66 15.33 -7.12
CA TYR A 171 7.57 14.78 -5.75
C TYR A 171 8.68 13.80 -5.42
N TRP A 172 9.40 13.23 -6.39
CA TRP A 172 10.57 12.39 -6.11
C TRP A 172 11.63 13.13 -5.29
N THR A 173 11.81 14.42 -5.53
CA THR A 173 12.77 15.25 -4.77
C THR A 173 12.44 15.39 -3.29
N GLN A 174 11.18 15.12 -2.91
CA GLN A 174 10.71 15.20 -1.53
C GLN A 174 10.75 13.85 -0.82
N LEU A 175 10.76 12.74 -1.57
CA LEU A 175 10.76 11.38 -1.03
C LEU A 175 12.17 10.77 -0.96
N ALA A 176 13.16 11.39 -1.58
CA ALA A 176 14.55 10.90 -1.59
C ALA A 176 15.21 11.07 -0.21
N ARG A 177 15.85 10.03 0.28
CA ARG A 177 16.53 9.98 1.58
C ARG A 177 17.90 9.35 1.48
N ASN A 178 18.80 9.81 2.38
CA ASN A 178 20.02 9.14 2.77
C ASN A 178 19.92 8.79 4.27
N THR A 179 20.72 7.84 4.69
CA THR A 179 20.98 7.64 6.11
C THR A 179 21.84 8.80 6.63
N ASN A 180 21.37 9.46 7.69
CA ASN A 180 22.10 10.53 8.38
C ASN A 180 23.17 9.90 9.28
N GLN A 181 24.40 9.80 8.77
CA GLN A 181 25.52 9.16 9.48
C GLN A 181 25.84 9.81 10.83
N SER A 182 25.48 11.08 11.04
CA SER A 182 25.72 11.77 12.31
C SER A 182 24.67 11.46 13.40
N ALA A 183 23.55 10.84 13.01
CA ALA A 183 22.45 10.50 13.90
C ALA A 183 22.27 8.98 14.09
N ILE A 184 23.17 8.17 13.50
CA ILE A 184 23.16 6.72 13.71
C ILE A 184 23.68 6.40 15.09
N CYS A 185 23.03 5.47 15.78
CA CYS A 185 23.51 4.91 17.01
C CYS A 185 24.71 4.00 16.76
N ASP A 186 25.71 4.05 17.65
CA ASP A 186 26.83 3.12 17.62
C ASP A 186 26.35 1.67 17.73
N GLU A 187 27.16 0.74 17.20
CA GLU A 187 26.80 -0.68 17.14
C GLU A 187 26.40 -1.25 18.52
N TYR A 188 25.35 -2.05 18.52
CA TYR A 188 24.84 -2.81 19.65
C TYR A 188 25.69 -4.09 19.91
N PRO A 189 25.90 -4.57 21.16
CA PRO A 189 25.48 -4.00 22.44
C PRO A 189 26.59 -3.16 23.10
N GLY A 190 26.23 -1.96 23.58
CA GLY A 190 27.12 -1.08 24.32
C GLY A 190 27.30 0.33 23.72
N GLY A 191 26.51 0.65 22.70
CA GLY A 191 26.47 1.94 22.06
C GLY A 191 25.91 3.06 22.92
N THR A 192 26.06 4.30 22.46
CA THR A 192 25.61 5.52 23.14
C THR A 192 24.09 5.72 23.03
N CYS A 193 23.44 5.04 22.07
CA CYS A 193 21.98 5.02 21.86
C CYS A 193 21.57 3.69 21.21
N GLU A 194 20.25 3.47 21.05
CA GLU A 194 19.66 2.37 20.29
C GLU A 194 18.66 2.92 19.27
N SER A 195 18.67 2.39 18.06
CA SER A 195 17.73 2.68 17.00
C SER A 195 17.18 1.40 16.38
N SER A 196 15.96 1.44 15.88
CA SER A 196 15.40 0.34 15.10
C SER A 196 15.78 0.40 13.62
N LEU A 197 16.36 1.51 13.12
CA LEU A 197 16.73 1.67 11.72
C LEU A 197 17.85 0.68 11.32
N ILE A 198 17.68 0.05 10.17
CA ILE A 198 18.75 -0.62 9.44
C ILE A 198 19.40 0.42 8.53
N PRO A 199 20.63 0.88 8.81
CA PRO A 199 21.30 1.90 8.00
C PRO A 199 21.53 1.40 6.57
N LEU A 200 21.23 2.23 5.58
CA LEU A 200 21.46 1.95 4.17
C LEU A 200 22.61 2.82 3.63
N ASN A 201 23.39 2.26 2.71
CA ASN A 201 24.60 2.91 2.16
C ASN A 201 24.31 3.84 0.98
N HIS A 202 23.15 3.67 0.33
CA HIS A 202 22.82 4.38 -0.90
C HIS A 202 21.51 5.15 -0.77
N THR A 203 21.33 6.18 -1.60
CA THR A 203 20.09 6.95 -1.70
C THR A 203 18.90 6.05 -2.06
N PHE A 204 17.77 6.28 -1.43
CA PHE A 204 16.53 5.55 -1.68
C PHE A 204 15.31 6.48 -1.63
N ILE A 205 14.18 5.98 -2.13
CA ILE A 205 12.90 6.67 -2.07
C ILE A 205 12.04 5.99 -1.00
N ILE A 206 11.55 6.78 -0.04
CA ILE A 206 10.60 6.28 0.96
C ILE A 206 9.19 6.17 0.35
N PRO A 207 8.35 5.22 0.80
CA PRO A 207 6.94 5.20 0.40
C PRO A 207 6.20 6.47 0.77
N GLY A 208 6.41 7.00 1.97
CA GLY A 208 5.82 8.25 2.44
C GLY A 208 4.94 8.07 3.69
N GLY A 209 4.49 9.19 4.26
CA GLY A 209 3.71 9.20 5.49
C GLY A 209 4.46 8.57 6.67
N ARG A 210 3.84 7.59 7.34
CA ARG A 210 4.45 6.83 8.45
C ARG A 210 5.59 5.90 8.00
N PHE A 211 5.69 5.59 6.70
CA PHE A 211 6.68 4.68 6.12
C PHE A 211 7.92 5.47 5.69
N ARG A 212 8.82 5.71 6.64
CA ARG A 212 9.97 6.61 6.49
C ARG A 212 11.26 5.91 6.07
N GLU A 213 11.26 4.58 5.98
CA GLU A 213 12.38 3.72 5.54
C GLU A 213 12.14 3.15 4.13
N GLN A 214 13.12 2.46 3.55
CA GLN A 214 12.94 1.69 2.32
C GLN A 214 12.05 0.48 2.61
N TYR A 215 11.07 0.21 1.74
CA TYR A 215 10.21 -0.97 1.79
C TYR A 215 10.39 -1.80 0.54
N TYR A 216 10.32 -3.13 0.70
CA TYR A 216 10.71 -4.05 -0.36
C TYR A 216 9.75 -4.00 -1.54
N TRP A 217 8.50 -4.43 -1.40
CA TRP A 217 7.61 -4.54 -2.55
C TRP A 217 7.15 -3.19 -3.10
N ASP A 218 6.99 -2.17 -2.23
CA ASP A 218 6.68 -0.78 -2.63
C ASP A 218 7.67 -0.25 -3.66
N SER A 219 8.96 -0.58 -3.47
CA SER A 219 10.05 -0.15 -4.34
C SER A 219 9.86 -0.60 -5.78
N TYR A 220 9.15 -1.70 -6.05
CA TYR A 220 8.89 -2.12 -7.42
C TYR A 220 8.11 -1.04 -8.21
N TRP A 221 7.00 -0.55 -7.67
CA TRP A 221 6.19 0.47 -8.35
C TRP A 221 6.83 1.85 -8.29
N ILE A 222 7.57 2.15 -7.23
CA ILE A 222 8.43 3.34 -7.16
C ILE A 222 9.44 3.32 -8.32
N ILE A 223 10.13 2.22 -8.53
CA ILE A 223 11.11 2.02 -9.61
C ILE A 223 10.44 2.16 -10.99
N GLN A 224 9.22 1.66 -11.18
CA GLN A 224 8.50 1.88 -12.44
C GLN A 224 8.35 3.38 -12.75
N GLY A 225 8.05 4.20 -11.75
CA GLY A 225 7.97 5.65 -11.91
C GLY A 225 9.35 6.33 -12.07
N LEU A 226 10.37 5.86 -11.35
CA LEU A 226 11.74 6.38 -11.49
C LEU A 226 12.31 6.09 -12.87
N ILE A 227 12.03 4.93 -13.46
CA ILE A 227 12.39 4.58 -14.84
C ILE A 227 11.77 5.57 -15.82
N GLN A 228 10.46 5.86 -15.71
CA GLN A 228 9.81 6.86 -16.56
C GLN A 228 10.40 8.26 -16.35
N SER A 229 10.85 8.55 -15.15
CA SER A 229 11.49 9.80 -14.75
C SER A 229 12.96 9.90 -15.15
N GLU A 230 13.53 8.86 -15.78
CA GLU A 230 14.94 8.78 -16.20
C GLU A 230 15.94 8.85 -15.01
N LEU A 231 15.49 8.49 -13.79
CA LEU A 231 16.28 8.53 -12.54
C LEU A 231 17.01 7.19 -12.31
N TYR A 232 17.73 6.72 -13.30
CA TYR A 232 18.36 5.38 -13.31
C TYR A 232 19.42 5.20 -12.21
N GLU A 233 20.13 6.27 -11.82
CA GLU A 233 21.09 6.22 -10.71
C GLU A 233 20.40 5.92 -9.38
N THR A 234 19.21 6.49 -9.15
CA THR A 234 18.41 6.21 -7.95
C THR A 234 17.84 4.80 -7.98
N VAL A 235 17.47 4.29 -9.15
CA VAL A 235 17.07 2.88 -9.31
C VAL A 235 18.23 1.96 -8.94
N ASN A 236 19.43 2.19 -9.48
CA ASN A 236 20.62 1.41 -9.15
C ASN A 236 20.92 1.47 -7.65
N ALA A 237 20.92 2.66 -7.05
CA ALA A 237 21.13 2.87 -5.62
C ALA A 237 20.18 2.03 -4.75
N THR A 238 18.87 2.03 -5.10
CA THR A 238 17.85 1.20 -4.43
C THR A 238 18.18 -0.30 -4.54
N LEU A 239 18.59 -0.76 -5.73
CA LEU A 239 18.97 -2.16 -5.96
C LEU A 239 20.25 -2.53 -5.19
N GLN A 240 21.22 -1.62 -5.06
CA GLN A 240 22.43 -1.85 -4.25
C GLN A 240 22.07 -2.03 -2.77
N ASN A 241 21.15 -1.22 -2.24
CA ASN A 241 20.66 -1.39 -0.86
C ASN A 241 20.04 -2.79 -0.65
N PHE A 242 19.20 -3.26 -1.56
CA PHE A 242 18.62 -4.61 -1.47
C PHE A 242 19.70 -5.70 -1.54
N MET A 243 20.71 -5.50 -2.34
CA MET A 243 21.85 -6.42 -2.39
C MET A 243 22.65 -6.43 -1.07
N ASP A 244 22.85 -5.27 -0.43
CA ASP A 244 23.47 -5.18 0.90
C ASP A 244 22.63 -5.92 1.95
N GLU A 245 21.30 -5.81 1.90
CA GLU A 245 20.39 -6.52 2.81
C GLU A 245 20.43 -8.04 2.61
N ILE A 246 20.47 -8.52 1.37
CA ILE A 246 20.62 -9.97 1.11
C ILE A 246 21.99 -10.47 1.62
N GLU A 247 23.09 -9.72 1.42
CA GLU A 247 24.41 -10.07 1.94
C GLU A 247 24.43 -10.10 3.48
N GLY A 248 23.74 -9.13 4.12
CA GLY A 248 23.71 -9.00 5.57
C GLY A 248 22.79 -9.99 6.29
N PHE A 249 21.59 -10.23 5.74
CA PHE A 249 20.53 -10.99 6.40
C PHE A 249 20.17 -12.29 5.70
N GLY A 250 20.63 -12.51 4.48
CA GLY A 250 20.26 -13.65 3.65
C GLY A 250 18.93 -13.52 2.90
N PHE A 251 18.21 -12.41 3.12
CA PHE A 251 16.95 -12.07 2.46
C PHE A 251 16.71 -10.56 2.52
N ILE A 252 15.73 -10.05 1.79
CA ILE A 252 15.29 -8.65 1.88
C ILE A 252 14.19 -8.56 2.94
N PRO A 253 14.40 -7.81 4.05
CA PRO A 253 13.36 -7.58 5.05
C PRO A 253 12.15 -6.82 4.48
N ASN A 254 11.02 -6.93 5.16
CA ASN A 254 9.78 -6.20 4.81
C ASN A 254 10.04 -4.69 4.64
N GLY A 255 10.87 -4.11 5.49
CA GLY A 255 11.32 -2.72 5.44
C GLY A 255 12.58 -2.51 6.27
N GLY A 256 13.17 -1.33 6.20
CA GLY A 256 14.47 -0.96 6.77
C GLY A 256 14.49 -0.79 8.29
N ARG A 257 13.83 -1.67 9.06
CA ARG A 257 13.82 -1.67 10.53
C ARG A 257 14.07 -3.07 11.10
N ILE A 258 14.78 -3.17 12.23
CA ILE A 258 15.15 -4.45 12.85
C ILE A 258 13.95 -5.30 13.26
N TYR A 259 12.80 -4.69 13.54
CA TYR A 259 11.58 -5.43 13.87
C TYR A 259 10.90 -6.10 12.65
N TYR A 260 11.46 -5.92 11.45
CA TYR A 260 11.06 -6.64 10.24
C TYR A 260 11.92 -7.86 9.91
N LEU A 261 12.94 -8.18 10.74
CA LEU A 261 13.88 -9.26 10.43
C LEU A 261 13.31 -10.69 10.53
N ASN A 262 12.03 -10.85 10.85
CA ASN A 262 11.36 -12.15 10.82
C ASN A 262 10.56 -12.41 9.52
N ARG A 263 10.44 -11.41 8.65
CA ARG A 263 9.60 -11.48 7.44
C ARG A 263 10.14 -10.64 6.30
N SER A 264 9.80 -11.08 5.09
CA SER A 264 10.02 -10.34 3.86
C SER A 264 8.72 -9.64 3.39
N GLN A 265 8.62 -9.36 2.11
CA GLN A 265 7.43 -8.96 1.36
C GLN A 265 7.43 -9.71 0.01
N PRO A 266 6.40 -9.58 -0.86
CA PRO A 266 6.39 -10.23 -2.16
C PRO A 266 7.70 -10.01 -2.95
N PRO A 267 8.39 -11.10 -3.40
CA PRO A 267 9.78 -11.05 -3.86
C PRO A 267 9.91 -10.50 -5.29
N LEU A 268 10.04 -9.19 -5.41
CA LEU A 268 10.09 -8.47 -6.69
C LEU A 268 11.50 -8.00 -7.09
N PHE A 269 12.56 -8.36 -6.33
CA PHE A 269 13.94 -7.92 -6.59
C PHE A 269 14.40 -8.28 -8.01
N ILE A 270 14.19 -9.52 -8.44
CA ILE A 270 14.61 -9.98 -9.76
C ILE A 270 13.84 -9.24 -10.87
N HIS A 271 12.57 -8.91 -10.65
CA HIS A 271 11.79 -8.08 -11.57
C HIS A 271 12.40 -6.67 -11.68
N MET A 272 12.79 -6.06 -10.56
CA MET A 272 13.42 -4.73 -10.55
C MET A 272 14.79 -4.74 -11.25
N VAL A 273 15.62 -5.75 -11.00
CA VAL A 273 16.93 -5.92 -11.68
C VAL A 273 16.72 -6.09 -13.18
N TYR A 274 15.77 -6.92 -13.59
CA TYR A 274 15.48 -7.16 -15.01
C TYR A 274 15.01 -5.87 -15.70
N ASP A 275 14.07 -5.14 -15.09
CA ASP A 275 13.55 -3.88 -15.65
C ASP A 275 14.66 -2.84 -15.78
N TYR A 276 15.55 -2.72 -14.76
CA TYR A 276 16.70 -1.83 -14.82
C TYR A 276 17.64 -2.18 -15.98
N VAL A 277 18.05 -3.43 -16.08
CA VAL A 277 18.95 -3.89 -17.14
C VAL A 277 18.34 -3.72 -18.54
N ASN A 278 17.05 -4.05 -18.67
CA ASN A 278 16.33 -3.95 -19.94
C ASN A 278 16.21 -2.50 -20.44
N VAL A 279 16.03 -1.54 -19.54
CA VAL A 279 15.85 -0.14 -19.91
C VAL A 279 17.20 0.60 -20.11
N THR A 280 18.17 0.31 -19.23
CA THR A 280 19.47 1.02 -19.27
C THR A 280 20.51 0.35 -20.16
N GLY A 281 20.38 -0.96 -20.39
CA GLY A 281 21.41 -1.78 -21.01
C GLY A 281 22.63 -2.03 -20.11
N ASP A 282 22.61 -1.56 -18.86
CA ASP A 282 23.69 -1.75 -17.89
C ASP A 282 23.67 -3.17 -17.31
N THR A 283 24.50 -4.04 -17.89
CA THR A 283 24.69 -5.41 -17.40
C THR A 283 25.74 -5.54 -16.30
N SER A 284 26.45 -4.47 -15.92
CA SER A 284 27.51 -4.51 -14.91
C SER A 284 26.96 -4.90 -13.53
N ILE A 285 25.73 -4.52 -13.20
CA ILE A 285 25.04 -4.88 -11.96
C ILE A 285 24.89 -6.40 -11.81
N LEU A 286 24.81 -7.16 -12.91
CA LEU A 286 24.53 -8.59 -12.90
C LEU A 286 25.60 -9.42 -12.21
N GLN A 287 26.86 -8.94 -12.21
CA GLN A 287 27.93 -9.65 -11.52
C GLN A 287 27.64 -9.82 -10.03
N ARG A 288 27.03 -8.81 -9.40
CA ARG A 288 26.61 -8.85 -7.98
C ARG A 288 25.18 -9.39 -7.83
N ALA A 289 24.27 -8.97 -8.68
CA ALA A 289 22.85 -9.26 -8.53
C ALA A 289 22.51 -10.75 -8.73
N LEU A 290 23.14 -11.46 -9.69
CA LEU A 290 22.77 -12.85 -9.98
C LEU A 290 22.99 -13.80 -8.80
N PRO A 291 24.16 -13.86 -8.12
CA PRO A 291 24.32 -14.73 -6.97
C PRO A 291 23.42 -14.35 -5.79
N LEU A 292 23.10 -13.08 -5.62
CA LEU A 292 22.20 -12.62 -4.54
C LEU A 292 20.73 -12.93 -4.86
N ALA A 293 20.33 -12.87 -6.12
CA ALA A 293 19.03 -13.34 -6.56
C ALA A 293 18.83 -14.85 -6.32
N GLU A 294 19.88 -15.65 -6.51
CA GLU A 294 19.88 -17.06 -6.13
C GLU A 294 19.71 -17.26 -4.62
N ALA A 295 20.41 -16.45 -3.82
CA ALA A 295 20.30 -16.50 -2.36
C ALA A 295 18.90 -16.16 -1.88
N GLU A 296 18.28 -15.11 -2.42
CA GLU A 296 16.90 -14.75 -2.12
C GLU A 296 15.91 -15.87 -2.49
N LEU A 297 16.02 -16.42 -3.69
CA LEU A 297 15.14 -17.51 -4.12
C LEU A 297 15.34 -18.79 -3.30
N ALA A 298 16.57 -19.04 -2.82
CA ALA A 298 16.86 -20.13 -1.91
C ALA A 298 16.22 -19.89 -0.52
N TRP A 299 16.23 -18.65 -0.03
CA TRP A 299 15.57 -18.29 1.22
C TRP A 299 14.06 -18.57 1.14
N TRP A 300 13.38 -18.14 0.06
CA TRP A 300 11.96 -18.40 -0.16
C TRP A 300 11.68 -19.90 -0.27
N ALA A 301 12.51 -20.64 -0.98
CA ALA A 301 12.37 -22.09 -1.12
C ALA A 301 12.50 -22.82 0.24
N ASN A 302 13.45 -22.41 1.08
CA ASN A 302 13.72 -23.06 2.35
C ASN A 302 12.76 -22.67 3.47
N ASN A 303 12.22 -21.45 3.46
CA ASN A 303 11.46 -20.89 4.57
C ASN A 303 9.96 -20.73 4.29
N ARG A 304 9.55 -20.71 3.01
CA ARG A 304 8.18 -20.37 2.60
C ARG A 304 7.60 -21.31 1.54
N THR A 305 8.19 -22.48 1.34
CA THR A 305 7.71 -23.45 0.32
C THR A 305 7.42 -24.78 0.97
N ILE A 306 6.28 -25.36 0.61
CA ILE A 306 5.79 -26.65 1.11
C ILE A 306 5.33 -27.53 -0.04
N GLU A 307 5.25 -28.84 0.23
CA GLU A 307 4.67 -29.81 -0.68
C GLU A 307 3.14 -29.82 -0.52
N VAL A 308 2.42 -29.67 -1.64
CA VAL A 308 0.96 -29.63 -1.68
C VAL A 308 0.43 -30.69 -2.65
N ALA A 309 -0.34 -31.63 -2.14
CA ALA A 309 -1.04 -32.61 -2.95
C ALA A 309 -2.35 -32.02 -3.53
N SER A 310 -2.55 -32.13 -4.81
CA SER A 310 -3.77 -31.64 -5.48
C SER A 310 -4.93 -32.61 -5.29
N PRO A 311 -6.10 -32.15 -4.82
CA PRO A 311 -7.31 -32.96 -4.79
C PRO A 311 -7.93 -33.16 -6.20
N TYR A 312 -7.46 -32.42 -7.21
CA TYR A 312 -8.03 -32.43 -8.56
C TYR A 312 -7.35 -33.45 -9.47
N THR A 313 -6.03 -33.63 -9.34
CA THR A 313 -5.23 -34.48 -10.23
C THR A 313 -4.43 -35.57 -9.49
N ASN A 314 -4.38 -35.53 -8.16
CA ASN A 314 -3.49 -36.35 -7.31
C ASN A 314 -2.00 -36.17 -7.61
N GLN A 315 -1.62 -35.05 -8.26
CA GLN A 315 -0.22 -34.65 -8.41
C GLN A 315 0.22 -33.85 -7.19
N THR A 316 1.51 -33.75 -6.97
CA THR A 316 2.11 -33.02 -5.87
C THR A 316 3.00 -31.91 -6.40
N TYR A 317 2.92 -30.73 -5.81
CA TYR A 317 3.63 -29.52 -6.23
C TYR A 317 4.34 -28.86 -5.05
N MET A 318 5.51 -28.28 -5.31
CA MET A 318 6.17 -27.37 -4.37
C MET A 318 5.58 -25.98 -4.55
N MET A 319 4.83 -25.50 -3.55
CA MET A 319 4.12 -24.22 -3.59
C MET A 319 4.52 -23.34 -2.42
N ALA A 320 4.64 -22.05 -2.69
CA ALA A 320 4.97 -21.08 -1.66
C ALA A 320 3.74 -20.58 -0.92
N HIS A 321 3.91 -20.29 0.37
CA HIS A 321 2.94 -19.67 1.25
C HIS A 321 3.60 -18.67 2.20
N TYR A 322 2.86 -17.79 2.80
CA TYR A 322 3.36 -16.89 3.83
C TYR A 322 3.23 -17.57 5.21
N ALA A 323 4.34 -17.76 5.88
CA ALA A 323 4.36 -18.46 7.18
C ALA A 323 5.48 -17.92 8.06
N VAL A 324 5.19 -16.85 8.78
CA VAL A 324 6.14 -16.15 9.64
C VAL A 324 6.14 -16.76 11.03
N ASN A 325 7.30 -17.08 11.56
CA ASN A 325 7.45 -17.46 12.96
C ASN A 325 7.46 -16.20 13.84
N ASN A 326 6.39 -15.97 14.56
CA ASN A 326 6.21 -14.85 15.47
C ASN A 326 5.30 -15.26 16.64
N THR A 327 5.67 -14.93 17.88
CA THR A 327 4.93 -15.31 19.09
C THR A 327 4.63 -14.13 20.00
N ALA A 328 4.78 -12.90 19.48
CA ALA A 328 4.54 -11.66 20.21
C ALA A 328 3.87 -10.63 19.29
N PRO A 329 3.26 -9.56 19.83
CA PRO A 329 2.79 -8.44 19.02
C PRO A 329 3.88 -7.90 18.13
N ARG A 330 3.55 -7.56 16.89
CA ARG A 330 4.47 -6.84 15.99
C ARG A 330 4.75 -5.44 16.56
N PRO A 331 6.00 -5.03 16.71
CA PRO A 331 6.33 -3.74 17.35
C PRO A 331 5.65 -2.53 16.70
N GLU A 332 5.57 -2.50 15.38
CA GLU A 332 4.96 -1.41 14.60
C GLU A 332 3.43 -1.39 14.62
N SER A 333 2.78 -2.44 15.07
CA SER A 333 1.33 -2.60 15.23
C SER A 333 0.97 -3.15 16.62
N TYR A 334 1.80 -2.86 17.62
CA TYR A 334 1.76 -3.52 18.94
C TYR A 334 0.38 -3.47 19.60
N LEU A 335 -0.23 -2.30 19.65
CA LEU A 335 -1.52 -2.13 20.31
C LEU A 335 -2.64 -2.92 19.63
N THR A 336 -2.68 -2.92 18.30
CA THR A 336 -3.68 -3.67 17.53
C THR A 336 -3.54 -5.18 17.76
N ASP A 337 -2.31 -5.69 17.66
CA ASP A 337 -2.03 -7.11 17.89
C ASP A 337 -2.35 -7.51 19.35
N TYR A 338 -1.93 -6.67 20.31
CA TYR A 338 -2.19 -6.89 21.73
C TYR A 338 -3.70 -6.94 22.02
N LEU A 339 -4.48 -5.96 21.54
CA LEU A 339 -5.92 -5.92 21.75
C LEU A 339 -6.65 -7.05 21.01
N THR A 340 -6.17 -7.48 19.86
CA THR A 340 -6.71 -8.64 19.14
C THR A 340 -6.63 -9.91 19.97
N ILE A 341 -5.57 -10.11 20.74
CA ILE A 341 -5.38 -11.27 21.60
C ILE A 341 -6.09 -11.10 22.95
N HIS A 342 -5.93 -9.93 23.58
CA HIS A 342 -6.36 -9.67 24.95
C HIS A 342 -7.65 -8.84 25.03
N ASP A 343 -8.58 -9.02 24.08
CA ASP A 343 -9.87 -8.33 24.09
C ASP A 343 -10.69 -8.72 25.34
N PRO A 344 -11.05 -7.75 26.18
CA PRO A 344 -11.80 -8.01 27.42
C PRO A 344 -13.24 -8.48 27.17
N THR A 345 -13.75 -8.36 25.94
CA THR A 345 -15.09 -8.82 25.57
C THR A 345 -15.15 -10.32 25.28
N LEU A 346 -14.01 -11.00 25.17
CA LEU A 346 -13.97 -12.45 24.97
C LEU A 346 -14.49 -13.18 26.19
N SER A 347 -15.45 -14.06 25.99
CA SER A 347 -16.00 -14.91 27.02
C SER A 347 -14.97 -15.90 27.59
N THR A 348 -13.97 -16.24 26.79
CA THR A 348 -12.85 -17.13 27.18
C THR A 348 -11.56 -16.55 26.59
N PRO A 349 -10.56 -16.26 27.45
CA PRO A 349 -9.24 -15.86 26.98
C PRO A 349 -8.59 -16.92 26.08
N LEU A 350 -7.77 -16.49 25.13
CA LEU A 350 -6.96 -17.41 24.33
C LEU A 350 -5.89 -18.08 25.23
N THR A 351 -5.61 -19.34 24.97
CA THR A 351 -4.43 -20.02 25.57
C THR A 351 -3.15 -19.47 24.96
N ASP A 352 -2.01 -19.64 25.64
CA ASP A 352 -0.71 -19.17 25.13
C ASP A 352 -0.39 -19.70 23.72
N ASN A 353 -0.73 -20.95 23.42
CA ASN A 353 -0.54 -21.52 22.08
C ASN A 353 -1.44 -20.86 21.03
N GLN A 354 -2.70 -20.57 21.37
CA GLN A 354 -3.61 -19.87 20.46
C GLN A 354 -3.17 -18.42 20.23
N ALA A 355 -2.68 -17.76 21.28
CA ALA A 355 -2.13 -16.41 21.19
C ALA A 355 -0.88 -16.39 20.28
N ALA A 356 0.06 -17.31 20.49
CA ALA A 356 1.26 -17.44 19.68
C ALA A 356 0.93 -17.73 18.21
N GLU A 357 -0.03 -18.62 17.94
CA GLU A 357 -0.48 -18.93 16.57
C GLU A 357 -1.10 -17.70 15.91
N LEU A 358 -1.93 -16.94 16.61
CA LEU A 358 -2.56 -15.74 16.06
C LEU A 358 -1.54 -14.61 15.82
N TYR A 359 -0.52 -14.44 16.68
CA TYR A 359 0.59 -13.54 16.39
C TYR A 359 1.36 -13.95 15.13
N SER A 360 1.53 -15.25 14.90
CA SER A 360 2.14 -15.79 13.68
C SER A 360 1.27 -15.51 12.44
N GLU A 361 -0.04 -15.66 12.54
CA GLU A 361 -0.98 -15.30 11.45
C GLU A 361 -0.96 -13.80 11.14
N LEU A 362 -0.95 -12.93 12.16
CA LEU A 362 -0.85 -11.48 12.00
C LEU A 362 0.45 -11.07 11.29
N ALA A 363 1.59 -11.64 11.71
CA ALA A 363 2.88 -11.38 11.06
C ALA A 363 2.94 -11.94 9.63
N SER A 364 2.31 -13.09 9.38
CA SER A 364 2.21 -13.67 8.04
C SER A 364 1.33 -12.84 7.12
N GLY A 365 0.24 -12.26 7.65
CA GLY A 365 -0.57 -11.28 6.93
C GLY A 365 0.23 -10.04 6.52
N ALA A 366 1.07 -9.52 7.43
CA ALA A 366 1.95 -8.39 7.12
C ALA A 366 2.99 -8.74 6.03
N GLU A 367 3.54 -9.98 6.01
CA GLU A 367 4.45 -10.44 4.95
C GLU A 367 3.79 -10.48 3.57
N THR A 368 2.47 -10.69 3.49
CA THR A 368 1.75 -10.70 2.21
C THR A 368 1.73 -9.33 1.52
N GLY A 369 1.90 -8.25 2.26
CA GLY A 369 1.63 -6.88 1.85
C GLY A 369 0.14 -6.52 1.79
N TRP A 370 -0.78 -7.46 2.11
CA TRP A 370 -2.23 -7.26 2.13
C TRP A 370 -2.79 -7.39 3.57
N ASP A 371 -2.29 -6.59 4.46
CA ASP A 371 -2.63 -6.56 5.89
C ASP A 371 -3.77 -5.53 6.18
N TYR A 372 -5.06 -5.88 6.25
CA TYR A 372 -5.57 -7.24 6.10
C TYR A 372 -6.75 -7.27 5.12
N SER A 373 -7.16 -8.48 4.74
CA SER A 373 -8.23 -8.73 3.77
C SER A 373 -9.02 -9.97 4.17
N SER A 374 -10.32 -9.98 3.88
CA SER A 374 -11.18 -11.16 3.93
C SER A 374 -10.66 -12.33 3.09
N ARG A 375 -9.77 -12.06 2.14
CA ARG A 375 -9.04 -13.04 1.36
C ARG A 375 -8.39 -14.13 2.23
N PHE A 376 -7.92 -13.74 3.41
CA PHE A 376 -7.17 -14.59 4.33
C PHE A 376 -7.97 -14.99 5.58
N GLU A 377 -9.25 -14.68 5.65
CA GLU A 377 -10.09 -15.14 6.74
C GLU A 377 -10.56 -16.59 6.54
N ALA A 378 -10.63 -17.37 7.63
CA ALA A 378 -11.06 -18.75 7.56
C ALA A 378 -12.52 -18.89 7.09
N ILE A 379 -13.39 -17.93 7.41
CA ILE A 379 -14.82 -17.95 7.10
C ILE A 379 -15.29 -16.53 6.73
N PRO A 380 -14.86 -15.98 5.59
CA PRO A 380 -15.13 -14.57 5.25
C PRO A 380 -16.60 -14.26 4.96
N GLN A 381 -17.42 -15.27 4.68
CA GLN A 381 -18.83 -15.12 4.28
C GLN A 381 -19.81 -15.13 5.45
N LEU A 382 -19.39 -15.46 6.67
CA LEU A 382 -20.27 -15.62 7.85
C LEU A 382 -20.31 -14.39 8.76
N GLY A 383 -20.02 -13.22 8.28
CA GLY A 383 -19.90 -11.99 9.05
C GLY A 383 -18.44 -11.55 9.17
N ASN A 384 -18.18 -10.52 9.98
CA ASN A 384 -16.82 -10.07 10.23
C ASN A 384 -16.25 -10.68 11.52
N PRO A 385 -15.59 -11.85 11.46
CA PRO A 385 -14.94 -12.44 12.63
C PRO A 385 -13.69 -11.67 13.08
N GLY A 386 -13.27 -10.68 12.28
CA GLY A 386 -12.10 -9.85 12.53
C GLY A 386 -10.79 -10.62 12.39
N LEU A 387 -9.70 -9.98 12.80
CA LEU A 387 -8.34 -10.51 12.65
C LEU A 387 -8.10 -11.87 13.38
N ARG A 388 -8.99 -12.26 14.27
CA ARG A 388 -8.91 -13.58 14.97
C ARG A 388 -9.21 -14.77 14.09
N SER A 389 -9.80 -14.56 12.92
CA SER A 389 -10.10 -15.63 11.96
C SER A 389 -9.06 -15.75 10.86
N LEU A 390 -7.94 -15.07 10.97
CA LEU A 390 -6.87 -15.16 9.98
C LEU A 390 -6.38 -16.60 9.81
N ASN A 391 -6.14 -16.98 8.56
CA ASN A 391 -5.70 -18.29 8.11
C ASN A 391 -4.70 -18.13 6.95
N VAL A 392 -3.78 -17.16 7.08
CA VAL A 392 -2.79 -16.80 6.03
C VAL A 392 -1.87 -17.97 5.75
N LYS A 393 -1.36 -18.61 6.81
CA LYS A 393 -0.37 -19.69 6.73
C LYS A 393 -0.90 -20.92 6.00
N ASN A 394 -2.21 -21.14 6.04
CA ASN A 394 -2.86 -22.26 5.37
C ASN A 394 -3.44 -21.90 3.99
N ASN A 395 -2.98 -20.81 3.38
CA ASN A 395 -3.32 -20.44 2.00
C ASN A 395 -2.09 -20.55 1.09
N ILE A 396 -2.32 -21.07 -0.11
CA ILE A 396 -1.37 -21.00 -1.23
C ILE A 396 -1.80 -19.82 -2.09
N PRO A 397 -1.14 -18.64 -1.96
CA PRO A 397 -1.60 -17.43 -2.61
C PRO A 397 -1.20 -17.36 -4.08
N ILE A 398 -2.10 -16.86 -4.90
CA ILE A 398 -1.91 -16.67 -6.35
C ILE A 398 -0.72 -15.76 -6.63
N CYS A 399 -0.66 -14.62 -5.92
CA CYS A 399 0.32 -13.56 -6.17
C CYS A 399 1.76 -14.04 -5.93
N LEU A 400 2.05 -14.63 -4.76
CA LEU A 400 3.39 -15.09 -4.40
C LEU A 400 3.92 -16.12 -5.41
N ASN A 401 3.10 -17.14 -5.71
CA ASN A 401 3.52 -18.21 -6.64
C ASN A 401 3.72 -17.69 -8.06
N SER A 402 2.91 -16.73 -8.51
CA SER A 402 3.07 -16.08 -9.82
C SER A 402 4.35 -15.22 -9.88
N ILE A 403 4.68 -14.49 -8.82
CA ILE A 403 5.90 -13.68 -8.72
C ILE A 403 7.12 -14.62 -8.75
N LEU A 404 7.14 -15.67 -7.92
CA LEU A 404 8.24 -16.62 -7.88
C LEU A 404 8.42 -17.36 -9.22
N TYR A 405 7.33 -17.73 -9.90
CA TYR A 405 7.40 -18.25 -11.26
C TYR A 405 8.11 -17.28 -12.21
N LYS A 406 7.66 -16.03 -12.23
CA LYS A 406 8.24 -15.02 -13.14
C LYS A 406 9.68 -14.71 -12.77
N ALA A 407 10.02 -14.62 -11.48
CA ALA A 407 11.39 -14.43 -11.00
C ALA A 407 12.34 -15.51 -11.56
N ARG A 408 11.91 -16.79 -11.58
CA ARG A 408 12.69 -17.87 -12.19
C ARG A 408 12.86 -17.69 -13.70
N ILE A 409 11.82 -17.26 -14.41
CA ILE A 409 11.89 -16.99 -15.87
C ILE A 409 12.88 -15.84 -16.13
N LEU A 410 12.74 -14.71 -15.40
CA LEU A 410 13.60 -13.55 -15.60
C LEU A 410 15.06 -13.85 -15.25
N LEU A 411 15.31 -14.61 -14.19
CA LEU A 411 16.66 -15.02 -13.82
C LEU A 411 17.29 -15.94 -14.88
N ALA A 412 16.49 -16.84 -15.47
CA ALA A 412 16.95 -17.65 -16.59
C ALA A 412 17.31 -16.81 -17.82
N GLU A 413 16.56 -15.76 -18.11
CA GLU A 413 16.83 -14.81 -19.18
C GLU A 413 18.10 -13.99 -18.89
N LEU A 414 18.29 -13.50 -17.67
CA LEU A 414 19.48 -12.74 -17.26
C LEU A 414 20.77 -13.59 -17.32
N TYR A 415 20.69 -14.89 -16.99
CA TYR A 415 21.82 -15.80 -17.20
C TYR A 415 22.08 -16.07 -18.70
N GLY A 416 21.02 -16.21 -19.47
CA GLY A 416 21.11 -16.48 -20.92
C GLY A 416 22.09 -17.56 -21.29
N THR A 417 22.96 -17.27 -22.26
CA THR A 417 24.01 -18.20 -22.71
C THR A 417 25.27 -18.16 -21.83
N SER A 418 25.41 -17.16 -20.95
CA SER A 418 26.58 -17.04 -20.06
C SER A 418 26.65 -18.18 -19.03
N ASN A 419 25.48 -18.66 -18.58
CA ASN A 419 25.33 -19.85 -17.74
C ASN A 419 24.09 -20.66 -18.11
N ALA A 420 24.18 -21.42 -19.21
CA ALA A 420 23.09 -22.22 -19.74
C ALA A 420 22.55 -23.26 -18.74
N THR A 421 23.41 -23.77 -17.84
CA THR A 421 23.01 -24.73 -16.81
C THR A 421 22.10 -24.07 -15.78
N ALA A 422 22.46 -22.91 -15.23
CA ALA A 422 21.63 -22.16 -14.30
C ALA A 422 20.30 -21.76 -14.98
N SER A 423 20.36 -21.22 -16.20
CA SER A 423 19.17 -20.87 -16.99
C SER A 423 18.22 -22.06 -17.11
N SER A 424 18.71 -23.24 -17.53
CA SER A 424 17.89 -24.45 -17.65
C SER A 424 17.28 -24.90 -16.33
N THR A 425 18.04 -24.80 -15.22
CA THR A 425 17.54 -25.16 -13.88
C THR A 425 16.37 -24.26 -13.46
N HIS A 426 16.49 -22.95 -13.66
CA HIS A 426 15.39 -22.03 -13.34
C HIS A 426 14.15 -22.27 -14.20
N LEU A 427 14.32 -22.54 -15.50
CA LEU A 427 13.18 -22.86 -16.36
C LEU A 427 12.47 -24.15 -15.92
N GLN A 428 13.22 -25.16 -15.45
CA GLN A 428 12.62 -26.38 -14.92
C GLN A 428 11.82 -26.13 -13.63
N VAL A 429 12.36 -25.35 -12.68
CA VAL A 429 11.64 -24.97 -11.45
C VAL A 429 10.39 -24.16 -11.81
N ALA A 430 10.51 -23.18 -12.71
CA ALA A 430 9.38 -22.38 -13.19
C ALA A 430 8.27 -23.27 -13.79
N ALA A 431 8.62 -24.27 -14.57
CA ALA A 431 7.64 -25.21 -15.13
C ALA A 431 6.86 -25.96 -14.05
N GLY A 432 7.53 -26.37 -12.96
CA GLY A 432 6.88 -27.00 -11.81
C GLY A 432 5.90 -26.07 -11.09
N ILE A 433 6.32 -24.81 -10.80
CA ILE A 433 5.46 -23.80 -10.19
C ILE A 433 4.25 -23.49 -11.07
N ARG A 434 4.48 -23.32 -12.40
CA ARG A 434 3.38 -23.10 -13.37
C ARG A 434 2.37 -24.24 -13.38
N ALA A 435 2.83 -25.48 -13.33
CA ALA A 435 1.94 -26.64 -13.28
C ALA A 435 1.08 -26.63 -12.00
N GLY A 436 1.67 -26.33 -10.85
CA GLY A 436 0.94 -26.19 -9.59
C GLY A 436 -0.07 -25.03 -9.61
N ILE A 437 0.27 -23.87 -10.16
CA ILE A 437 -0.65 -22.73 -10.33
C ILE A 437 -1.86 -23.12 -11.19
N LEU A 438 -1.63 -23.79 -12.32
CA LEU A 438 -2.72 -24.18 -13.23
C LEU A 438 -3.61 -25.29 -12.67
N ASP A 439 -3.08 -26.17 -11.85
CA ASP A 439 -3.87 -27.25 -11.25
C ASP A 439 -4.60 -26.80 -9.98
N LEU A 440 -3.87 -26.20 -9.03
CA LEU A 440 -4.43 -25.85 -7.72
C LEU A 440 -5.27 -24.57 -7.75
N LEU A 441 -4.86 -23.55 -8.52
CA LEU A 441 -5.40 -22.19 -8.38
C LEU A 441 -6.35 -21.79 -9.52
N TRP A 442 -6.23 -22.37 -10.73
CA TRP A 442 -7.07 -22.01 -11.88
C TRP A 442 -8.41 -22.74 -11.86
N ASP A 443 -9.50 -21.98 -11.99
CA ASP A 443 -10.85 -22.51 -12.21
C ASP A 443 -11.29 -22.26 -13.67
N PRO A 444 -11.26 -23.27 -14.55
CA PRO A 444 -11.57 -23.12 -15.96
C PRO A 444 -13.06 -22.81 -16.23
N ALA A 445 -13.97 -23.17 -15.33
CA ALA A 445 -15.39 -22.90 -15.48
C ALA A 445 -15.73 -21.42 -15.13
N LYS A 446 -15.03 -20.87 -14.14
CA LYS A 446 -15.20 -19.49 -13.70
C LYS A 446 -14.27 -18.51 -14.45
N LEU A 447 -13.33 -19.02 -15.25
CA LEU A 447 -12.27 -18.23 -15.91
C LEU A 447 -11.58 -17.26 -14.89
N ALA A 448 -11.13 -17.78 -13.76
CA ALA A 448 -10.44 -17.00 -12.74
C ALA A 448 -9.47 -17.85 -11.92
N PHE A 449 -8.47 -17.22 -11.33
CA PHE A 449 -7.59 -17.83 -10.34
C PHE A 449 -8.07 -17.48 -8.93
N TYR A 450 -7.99 -18.47 -8.04
CA TYR A 450 -8.31 -18.34 -6.61
C TYR A 450 -7.18 -18.90 -5.79
N ASP A 451 -6.97 -18.35 -4.57
CA ASP A 451 -6.07 -18.98 -3.61
C ASP A 451 -6.55 -20.39 -3.26
N PHE A 452 -5.61 -21.28 -2.97
CA PHE A 452 -5.95 -22.63 -2.53
C PHE A 452 -5.80 -22.71 -0.99
N ASN A 453 -6.85 -23.14 -0.33
CA ASN A 453 -6.90 -23.25 1.12
C ASN A 453 -6.55 -24.68 1.55
N LEU A 454 -5.45 -24.83 2.28
CA LEU A 454 -4.96 -26.14 2.77
C LEU A 454 -5.89 -26.78 3.79
N THR A 455 -6.63 -25.96 4.58
CA THR A 455 -7.56 -26.47 5.59
C THR A 455 -8.79 -27.11 4.96
N SER A 456 -9.38 -26.45 3.96
CA SER A 456 -10.54 -26.98 3.24
C SER A 456 -10.14 -27.94 2.09
N ASN A 457 -8.85 -27.98 1.74
CA ASN A 457 -8.28 -28.69 0.61
C ASN A 457 -9.00 -28.35 -0.72
N ALA A 458 -9.28 -27.06 -0.92
CA ALA A 458 -10.03 -26.54 -2.07
C ALA A 458 -9.64 -25.10 -2.40
N ARG A 459 -10.02 -24.63 -3.59
CA ARG A 459 -9.94 -23.21 -3.95
C ARG A 459 -10.86 -22.38 -3.05
N ASN A 460 -10.40 -21.21 -2.65
CA ASN A 460 -11.28 -20.21 -2.04
C ASN A 460 -12.29 -19.70 -3.08
N ASP A 461 -13.51 -19.36 -2.63
CA ASP A 461 -14.54 -18.83 -3.53
C ASP A 461 -14.53 -17.31 -3.61
N ILE A 462 -13.58 -16.62 -2.96
CA ILE A 462 -13.51 -15.16 -2.94
C ILE A 462 -12.77 -14.66 -4.18
N PHE A 463 -13.43 -13.84 -4.98
CA PHE A 463 -12.78 -13.10 -6.04
C PHE A 463 -11.90 -11.99 -5.45
N THR A 464 -10.65 -11.94 -5.88
CA THR A 464 -9.73 -10.85 -5.53
C THR A 464 -8.98 -10.36 -6.77
N ALA A 465 -8.51 -9.12 -6.76
CA ALA A 465 -7.65 -8.58 -7.81
C ALA A 465 -6.32 -9.36 -7.97
N ALA A 466 -5.98 -10.24 -7.03
CA ALA A 466 -4.84 -11.16 -7.18
C ALA A 466 -5.02 -12.14 -8.36
N THR A 467 -6.25 -12.38 -8.82
CA THR A 467 -6.53 -13.23 -9.99
C THR A 467 -5.73 -12.80 -11.22
N PHE A 468 -5.31 -11.53 -11.34
CA PHE A 468 -4.60 -11.01 -12.52
C PHE A 468 -3.08 -11.21 -12.48
N TYR A 469 -2.49 -11.60 -11.34
CA TYR A 469 -1.04 -11.82 -11.22
C TYR A 469 -0.48 -12.90 -12.16
N PRO A 470 -1.12 -14.08 -12.33
CA PRO A 470 -0.59 -15.09 -13.23
C PRO A 470 -0.48 -14.61 -14.68
N VAL A 471 -1.52 -13.94 -15.19
CA VAL A 471 -1.53 -13.43 -16.57
C VAL A 471 -0.52 -12.30 -16.74
N TRP A 472 -0.40 -11.38 -15.78
CA TRP A 472 0.68 -10.38 -15.76
C TRP A 472 2.06 -11.04 -15.89
N ASN A 473 2.28 -12.15 -15.18
CA ASN A 473 3.55 -12.87 -15.16
C ASN A 473 3.71 -13.87 -16.32
N GLY A 474 2.77 -13.91 -17.27
CA GLY A 474 2.86 -14.74 -18.48
C GLY A 474 2.29 -16.16 -18.35
N ILE A 475 1.54 -16.44 -17.27
CA ILE A 475 0.79 -17.71 -17.14
C ILE A 475 -0.62 -17.49 -17.68
N ILE A 476 -0.82 -17.82 -18.95
CA ILE A 476 -2.13 -17.72 -19.60
C ILE A 476 -2.69 -19.14 -19.80
N PRO A 477 -3.82 -19.50 -19.14
CA PRO A 477 -4.50 -20.78 -19.36
C PRO A 477 -4.99 -20.96 -20.80
N ASN A 478 -5.05 -22.21 -21.24
CA ASN A 478 -5.52 -22.52 -22.59
C ASN A 478 -6.97 -22.10 -22.82
N GLU A 479 -7.80 -22.12 -21.80
CA GLU A 479 -9.19 -21.69 -21.87
C GLU A 479 -9.30 -20.20 -22.22
N ILE A 480 -8.42 -19.34 -21.67
CA ILE A 480 -8.35 -17.91 -22.04
C ILE A 480 -7.96 -17.77 -23.53
N LEU A 481 -7.01 -18.59 -23.98
CA LEU A 481 -6.52 -18.55 -25.37
C LEU A 481 -7.49 -19.16 -26.39
N ALA A 482 -8.52 -19.87 -25.93
CA ALA A 482 -9.45 -20.59 -26.79
C ALA A 482 -10.36 -19.67 -27.62
N SER A 483 -10.72 -18.48 -27.11
CA SER A 483 -11.59 -17.54 -27.83
C SER A 483 -11.49 -16.12 -27.27
N GLN A 484 -11.89 -15.12 -28.09
CA GLN A 484 -12.03 -13.74 -27.62
C GLN A 484 -13.06 -13.59 -26.50
N SER A 485 -14.12 -14.39 -26.51
CA SER A 485 -15.14 -14.40 -25.44
C SER A 485 -14.56 -14.85 -24.11
N ASN A 486 -13.73 -15.90 -24.10
CA ASN A 486 -13.10 -16.38 -22.87
C ASN A 486 -12.01 -15.39 -22.38
N ALA A 487 -11.22 -14.84 -23.31
CA ALA A 487 -10.24 -13.81 -22.97
C ALA A 487 -10.91 -12.59 -22.34
N PHE A 488 -12.02 -12.11 -22.89
CA PHE A 488 -12.84 -11.06 -22.28
C PHE A 488 -13.44 -11.52 -20.93
N GLY A 489 -14.00 -12.75 -20.86
CA GLY A 489 -14.60 -13.30 -19.65
C GLY A 489 -13.68 -13.29 -18.43
N TYR A 490 -12.38 -13.49 -18.63
CA TYR A 490 -11.38 -13.35 -17.57
C TYR A 490 -11.30 -11.91 -17.02
N PHE A 491 -11.49 -10.89 -17.86
CA PHE A 491 -11.50 -9.47 -17.49
C PHE A 491 -12.91 -8.88 -17.32
N ALA A 492 -13.96 -9.70 -17.36
CA ALA A 492 -15.33 -9.18 -17.30
C ALA A 492 -15.64 -8.44 -15.99
N ALA A 493 -15.00 -8.83 -14.87
CA ALA A 493 -15.07 -8.10 -13.61
C ALA A 493 -14.51 -6.68 -13.72
N VAL A 494 -13.47 -6.45 -14.52
CA VAL A 494 -12.92 -5.11 -14.79
C VAL A 494 -13.94 -4.27 -15.55
N ASN A 495 -14.54 -4.84 -16.60
CA ASN A 495 -15.62 -4.19 -17.35
C ASN A 495 -16.83 -3.84 -16.45
N LEU A 496 -17.22 -4.75 -15.56
CA LEU A 496 -18.25 -4.49 -14.56
C LEU A 496 -17.91 -3.26 -13.71
N VAL A 497 -16.68 -3.19 -13.19
CA VAL A 497 -16.25 -2.09 -12.31
C VAL A 497 -16.33 -0.75 -13.02
N VAL A 498 -15.76 -0.60 -14.20
CA VAL A 498 -15.74 0.71 -14.89
C VAL A 498 -17.13 1.18 -15.30
N ASN A 499 -18.08 0.26 -15.51
CA ASN A 499 -19.47 0.59 -15.82
C ASN A 499 -20.34 0.89 -14.58
N LYS A 500 -20.05 0.22 -13.47
CA LYS A 500 -20.87 0.29 -12.25
C LYS A 500 -20.37 1.35 -11.26
N TYR A 501 -19.04 1.51 -11.08
CA TYR A 501 -18.44 2.31 -10.04
C TYR A 501 -17.72 3.54 -10.59
N ASN A 502 -17.56 4.56 -9.74
CA ASN A 502 -16.86 5.81 -10.09
C ASN A 502 -15.34 5.66 -10.08
N GLY A 503 -14.79 4.84 -9.18
CA GLY A 503 -13.35 4.61 -9.03
C GLY A 503 -12.81 3.42 -9.82
N THR A 504 -11.63 2.97 -9.44
CA THR A 504 -10.91 1.85 -10.06
C THR A 504 -11.27 0.50 -9.43
N VAL A 505 -10.67 -0.59 -9.91
CA VAL A 505 -10.98 -1.95 -9.45
C VAL A 505 -10.64 -2.11 -7.95
N PRO A 506 -11.63 -2.50 -7.11
CA PRO A 506 -11.38 -2.76 -5.71
C PRO A 506 -10.59 -4.06 -5.51
N VAL A 507 -10.05 -4.24 -4.31
CA VAL A 507 -9.27 -5.44 -3.99
C VAL A 507 -10.15 -6.70 -4.03
N THR A 508 -11.31 -6.62 -3.41
CA THR A 508 -12.38 -7.62 -3.39
C THR A 508 -13.72 -6.94 -3.65
N PHE A 509 -14.82 -7.69 -3.71
CA PHE A 509 -16.18 -7.11 -3.68
C PHE A 509 -16.84 -7.25 -2.30
N ILE A 510 -16.07 -7.52 -1.25
CA ILE A 510 -16.52 -7.62 0.14
C ILE A 510 -16.31 -6.27 0.82
N ASP A 511 -17.37 -5.60 1.26
CA ASP A 511 -17.34 -4.23 1.83
C ASP A 511 -17.78 -4.15 3.31
N TRP A 512 -18.13 -5.28 3.92
CA TRP A 512 -18.63 -5.32 5.30
C TRP A 512 -17.57 -5.62 6.37
N THR A 513 -16.32 -5.90 5.99
CA THR A 513 -15.23 -6.22 6.94
C THR A 513 -14.58 -4.99 7.55
N GLY A 514 -14.55 -3.87 6.84
CA GLY A 514 -13.79 -2.68 7.20
C GLY A 514 -12.26 -2.85 7.09
N LEU A 515 -11.80 -3.98 6.55
CA LEU A 515 -10.37 -4.25 6.34
C LEU A 515 -9.85 -3.42 5.15
N GLN A 516 -8.61 -2.95 5.26
CA GLN A 516 -8.07 -2.02 4.27
C GLN A 516 -7.77 -2.64 2.90
N TRP A 517 -7.66 -3.97 2.81
CA TRP A 517 -7.49 -4.73 1.57
C TRP A 517 -8.80 -5.44 1.14
N ASP A 518 -9.94 -4.79 1.42
CA ASP A 518 -11.26 -5.16 0.92
C ASP A 518 -11.94 -3.96 0.28
N ALA A 519 -13.10 -4.18 -0.39
CA ALA A 519 -13.90 -3.10 -0.93
C ALA A 519 -14.30 -2.12 0.18
N PRO A 520 -14.41 -0.83 -0.15
CA PRO A 520 -14.29 -0.21 -1.46
C PRO A 520 -12.85 0.24 -1.79
N ASN A 521 -11.84 -0.27 -1.08
CA ASN A 521 -10.48 0.19 -1.27
C ASN A 521 -9.89 -0.35 -2.59
N SER A 522 -9.18 0.53 -3.27
CA SER A 522 -8.50 0.32 -4.52
C SER A 522 -7.05 0.77 -4.37
N TRP A 523 -6.12 -0.12 -4.67
CA TRP A 523 -4.70 0.07 -4.44
C TRP A 523 -3.93 0.23 -5.75
N PRO A 524 -3.04 1.22 -5.89
CA PRO A 524 -2.28 1.49 -7.10
C PRO A 524 -1.53 0.28 -7.67
N PRO A 525 -0.84 -0.55 -6.86
CA PRO A 525 -0.19 -1.76 -7.34
C PRO A 525 -1.11 -2.67 -8.15
N LEU A 526 -2.34 -2.87 -7.72
CA LEU A 526 -3.28 -3.76 -8.38
C LEU A 526 -3.79 -3.18 -9.70
N GLN A 527 -3.95 -1.86 -9.79
CA GLN A 527 -4.32 -1.20 -11.04
C GLN A 527 -3.22 -1.38 -12.11
N TYR A 528 -1.96 -1.22 -11.71
CA TYR A 528 -0.80 -1.52 -12.56
C TYR A 528 -0.84 -2.97 -13.07
N ILE A 529 -1.03 -3.93 -12.17
CA ILE A 529 -1.04 -5.36 -12.50
C ILE A 529 -2.18 -5.70 -13.47
N ILE A 530 -3.38 -5.16 -13.26
CA ILE A 530 -4.53 -5.37 -14.16
C ILE A 530 -4.24 -4.83 -15.56
N MET A 531 -3.73 -3.59 -15.64
CA MET A 531 -3.38 -2.98 -16.94
C MET A 531 -2.26 -3.75 -17.64
N GLN A 532 -1.26 -4.23 -16.92
CA GLN A 532 -0.20 -5.08 -17.47
C GLN A 532 -0.74 -6.46 -17.91
N ALA A 533 -1.63 -7.07 -17.11
CA ALA A 533 -2.26 -8.34 -17.51
C ALA A 533 -3.08 -8.22 -18.82
N LEU A 534 -3.81 -7.12 -18.99
CA LEU A 534 -4.48 -6.81 -20.26
C LEU A 534 -3.50 -6.76 -21.44
N ARG A 535 -2.30 -6.20 -21.25
CA ARG A 535 -1.27 -6.09 -22.30
C ARG A 535 -0.68 -7.44 -22.72
N THR A 536 -0.71 -8.46 -21.86
CA THR A 536 -0.16 -9.78 -22.18
C THR A 536 -1.08 -10.62 -23.07
N ILE A 537 -2.37 -10.25 -23.21
CA ILE A 537 -3.31 -10.98 -24.04
C ILE A 537 -2.96 -10.81 -25.52
N PRO A 538 -2.84 -11.91 -26.29
CA PRO A 538 -2.52 -11.86 -27.72
C PRO A 538 -3.50 -10.99 -28.51
N SER A 539 -2.98 -10.16 -29.44
CA SER A 539 -3.77 -9.19 -30.19
C SER A 539 -4.90 -9.81 -31.03
N ASN A 540 -4.71 -11.02 -31.53
CA ASN A 540 -5.75 -11.73 -32.28
C ASN A 540 -6.99 -12.12 -31.43
N LEU A 541 -6.88 -12.05 -30.11
CA LEU A 541 -7.98 -12.30 -29.15
C LEU A 541 -8.65 -11.03 -28.64
N THR A 542 -8.31 -9.85 -29.18
CA THR A 542 -8.71 -8.57 -28.59
C THR A 542 -9.33 -7.60 -29.58
N THR A 543 -9.61 -8.07 -30.81
CA THR A 543 -10.05 -7.22 -31.93
C THR A 543 -11.55 -6.87 -31.91
N ASN A 544 -12.40 -7.69 -31.28
CA ASN A 544 -13.82 -7.38 -31.17
C ASN A 544 -14.05 -6.22 -30.20
N GLY A 545 -15.09 -5.41 -30.43
CA GLY A 545 -15.54 -4.42 -29.47
C GLY A 545 -16.01 -5.07 -28.15
N LEU A 546 -16.26 -4.23 -27.13
CA LEU A 546 -16.82 -4.72 -25.86
C LEU A 546 -18.14 -5.48 -26.10
N PRO A 547 -18.32 -6.66 -25.48
CA PRO A 547 -19.60 -7.36 -25.49
C PRO A 547 -20.70 -6.50 -24.87
N THR A 548 -21.91 -6.64 -25.38
CA THR A 548 -23.10 -5.94 -24.87
C THR A 548 -23.90 -6.88 -23.98
N PRO A 549 -24.33 -6.49 -22.78
CA PRO A 549 -25.19 -7.30 -21.95
C PRO A 549 -26.55 -7.56 -22.63
N SER A 550 -27.25 -8.59 -22.20
CA SER A 550 -28.61 -8.90 -22.63
C SER A 550 -29.53 -7.69 -22.38
N SER A 551 -30.60 -7.55 -23.19
CA SER A 551 -31.52 -6.42 -23.07
C SER A 551 -32.10 -6.31 -21.65
N GLY A 552 -31.94 -5.17 -21.00
CA GLY A 552 -32.40 -4.90 -19.64
C GLY A 552 -31.51 -5.44 -18.52
N GLN A 553 -30.34 -6.01 -18.88
CA GLN A 553 -29.32 -6.47 -17.92
C GLN A 553 -28.17 -5.46 -17.82
N SER A 554 -27.45 -5.53 -16.71
CA SER A 554 -26.20 -4.80 -16.50
C SER A 554 -24.99 -5.58 -17.04
N THR A 555 -23.78 -4.98 -16.96
CA THR A 555 -22.53 -5.66 -17.32
C THR A 555 -22.20 -6.84 -16.41
N TYR A 556 -22.90 -7.04 -15.31
CA TYR A 556 -22.80 -8.25 -14.50
C TYR A 556 -23.19 -9.52 -15.31
N ASP A 557 -24.13 -9.40 -16.23
CA ASP A 557 -24.56 -10.50 -17.15
C ASP A 557 -23.39 -11.05 -18.00
N LEU A 558 -22.34 -10.26 -18.18
CA LEU A 558 -21.14 -10.66 -18.94
C LEU A 558 -20.08 -11.37 -18.09
N VAL A 559 -20.21 -11.36 -16.76
CA VAL A 559 -19.27 -12.01 -15.85
C VAL A 559 -19.54 -13.52 -15.86
N PRO A 560 -18.51 -14.36 -16.01
CA PRO A 560 -18.66 -15.81 -15.92
C PRO A 560 -19.37 -16.24 -14.64
N ALA A 561 -20.29 -17.19 -14.76
CA ALA A 561 -21.10 -17.66 -13.63
C ALA A 561 -20.25 -18.12 -12.46
N GLY A 562 -20.52 -17.60 -11.27
CA GLY A 562 -19.79 -17.92 -10.04
C GLY A 562 -18.39 -17.30 -9.92
N GLN A 563 -17.92 -16.50 -10.89
CA GLN A 563 -16.59 -15.89 -10.82
C GLN A 563 -16.42 -14.99 -9.59
N LEU A 564 -17.40 -14.18 -9.26
CA LEU A 564 -17.35 -13.27 -8.12
C LEU A 564 -17.76 -13.92 -6.78
N ALA A 565 -18.36 -15.11 -6.80
CA ALA A 565 -19.02 -15.78 -5.67
C ALA A 565 -20.13 -14.95 -4.98
N LEU A 566 -20.50 -13.82 -5.54
CA LEU A 566 -21.55 -12.90 -5.09
C LEU A 566 -22.58 -12.73 -6.21
N THR A 567 -23.85 -12.60 -5.85
CA THR A 567 -24.89 -12.17 -6.77
C THR A 567 -24.75 -10.65 -7.00
N GLU A 568 -25.31 -10.14 -8.09
CA GLU A 568 -25.28 -8.71 -8.38
C GLU A 568 -25.87 -7.86 -7.25
N ALA A 569 -26.92 -8.35 -6.58
CA ALA A 569 -27.55 -7.66 -5.46
C ALA A 569 -26.68 -7.61 -4.17
N GLN A 570 -25.65 -8.45 -4.09
CA GLN A 570 -24.70 -8.47 -2.98
C GLN A 570 -23.46 -7.61 -3.23
N LEU A 571 -23.29 -7.10 -4.46
CA LEU A 571 -22.17 -6.20 -4.75
C LEU A 571 -22.31 -4.88 -4.01
N PRO A 572 -21.21 -4.21 -3.63
CA PRO A 572 -21.25 -2.88 -3.04
C PRO A 572 -22.09 -1.90 -3.86
N GLY A 573 -22.94 -1.12 -3.19
CA GLY A 573 -23.74 -0.09 -3.83
C GLY A 573 -22.91 1.14 -4.18
N GLN A 574 -23.06 1.67 -5.41
CA GLN A 574 -22.44 2.92 -5.80
C GLN A 574 -23.34 4.10 -5.38
N PRO A 575 -22.88 5.02 -4.51
CA PRO A 575 -23.58 6.27 -4.24
C PRO A 575 -23.70 7.14 -5.51
N LEU A 576 -24.88 7.74 -5.72
CA LEU A 576 -25.08 8.67 -6.83
C LEU A 576 -24.42 10.02 -6.53
N LEU A 577 -23.58 10.49 -7.42
CA LEU A 577 -22.86 11.75 -7.30
C LEU A 577 -23.03 12.63 -8.55
N GLY A 578 -23.17 13.96 -8.35
CA GLY A 578 -23.21 14.94 -9.44
C GLY A 578 -24.24 14.63 -10.52
N ALA A 579 -23.79 14.47 -11.77
CA ALA A 579 -24.66 14.20 -12.91
C ALA A 579 -25.45 12.87 -12.79
N GLN A 580 -24.92 11.90 -12.07
CA GLN A 580 -25.60 10.61 -11.83
C GLN A 580 -26.84 10.78 -10.95
N ALA A 581 -26.86 11.74 -10.04
CA ALA A 581 -28.02 12.03 -9.19
C ALA A 581 -29.28 12.43 -9.98
N ASN A 582 -29.11 12.83 -11.23
CA ASN A 582 -30.20 13.20 -12.15
C ASN A 582 -30.67 12.01 -13.01
N GLN A 583 -30.06 10.84 -12.90
CA GLN A 583 -30.52 9.65 -13.61
C GLN A 583 -31.80 9.09 -12.96
N ASN A 584 -32.61 8.40 -13.76
CA ASN A 584 -33.92 7.91 -13.31
C ASN A 584 -33.74 6.94 -12.13
N ALA A 585 -34.47 7.14 -11.05
CA ALA A 585 -34.33 6.39 -9.79
C ALA A 585 -34.41 4.85 -9.91
N THR A 586 -34.97 4.34 -11.01
CA THR A 586 -35.01 2.90 -11.33
C THR A 586 -33.65 2.33 -11.70
N ALA A 587 -32.67 3.18 -11.98
CA ALA A 587 -31.28 2.78 -12.31
C ALA A 587 -30.34 2.79 -11.09
N THR A 588 -30.83 3.01 -9.89
CA THR A 588 -30.03 3.33 -8.69
C THR A 588 -29.85 2.17 -7.71
N GLY A 589 -30.23 0.97 -8.09
CA GLY A 589 -29.98 -0.21 -7.26
C GLY A 589 -28.53 -0.74 -7.39
N PRO A 590 -28.11 -1.67 -6.52
CA PRO A 590 -26.82 -2.36 -6.65
C PRO A 590 -26.61 -3.02 -8.03
N ALA A 591 -27.72 -3.31 -8.74
CA ALA A 591 -27.77 -3.94 -10.05
C ALA A 591 -27.55 -2.99 -11.24
N ALA A 592 -27.32 -1.69 -11.06
CA ALA A 592 -27.26 -0.74 -12.17
C ALA A 592 -25.83 -0.41 -12.63
N ASP A 593 -25.63 -0.28 -13.93
CA ASP A 593 -24.42 0.31 -14.53
C ASP A 593 -24.52 1.83 -14.50
N ILE A 594 -24.42 2.43 -13.32
CA ILE A 594 -24.73 3.86 -13.11
C ILE A 594 -23.59 4.79 -13.52
N ASN A 595 -22.40 4.29 -13.75
CA ASN A 595 -21.25 5.10 -14.17
C ASN A 595 -21.22 5.31 -15.71
N LYS A 596 -22.38 5.24 -16.36
CA LYS A 596 -22.55 5.57 -17.77
C LYS A 596 -23.40 6.83 -17.94
N LEU A 597 -22.87 7.81 -18.66
CA LEU A 597 -23.59 8.99 -19.09
C LEU A 597 -23.77 8.94 -20.60
N SER A 598 -25.03 8.90 -21.07
CA SER A 598 -25.34 8.81 -22.51
C SER A 598 -24.66 7.63 -23.23
N GLY A 599 -24.48 6.49 -22.53
CA GLY A 599 -23.85 5.29 -23.08
C GLY A 599 -22.33 5.27 -22.98
N THR A 600 -21.68 6.34 -22.51
CA THR A 600 -20.22 6.43 -22.32
C THR A 600 -19.85 6.30 -20.85
N VAL A 601 -18.78 5.56 -20.55
CA VAL A 601 -18.24 5.44 -19.20
C VAL A 601 -17.67 6.79 -18.76
N VAL A 602 -18.11 7.29 -17.60
CA VAL A 602 -17.64 8.55 -17.03
C VAL A 602 -16.16 8.40 -16.62
N ASN A 603 -15.34 9.38 -16.97
CA ASN A 603 -13.89 9.34 -16.78
C ASN A 603 -13.21 8.11 -17.41
N GLY A 604 -13.75 7.60 -18.52
CA GLY A 604 -13.18 6.48 -19.29
C GLY A 604 -12.30 6.91 -20.46
N GLY A 605 -12.09 8.21 -20.64
CA GLY A 605 -11.37 8.77 -21.81
C GLY A 605 -12.20 8.77 -23.08
N ASN A 606 -11.61 9.25 -24.17
CA ASN A 606 -12.28 9.35 -25.47
C ASN A 606 -12.14 8.04 -26.25
N ALA A 607 -13.26 7.41 -26.61
CA ALA A 607 -13.29 6.20 -27.39
C ALA A 607 -12.78 6.44 -28.82
N THR A 608 -12.01 5.49 -29.35
CA THR A 608 -11.53 5.48 -30.74
C THR A 608 -12.39 4.54 -31.58
N ALA A 609 -12.74 4.93 -32.79
CA ALA A 609 -13.53 4.09 -33.69
C ALA A 609 -12.80 2.78 -34.01
N GLY A 610 -13.48 1.64 -33.83
CA GLY A 610 -12.92 0.32 -34.08
C GLY A 610 -11.98 -0.20 -32.99
N GLU A 611 -11.95 0.44 -31.83
CA GLU A 611 -11.19 -0.01 -30.66
C GLU A 611 -11.65 -1.40 -30.21
N GLY A 612 -10.72 -2.32 -29.99
CA GLY A 612 -11.00 -3.64 -29.46
C GLY A 612 -11.30 -3.59 -27.95
N TRP A 613 -11.94 -4.63 -27.43
CA TRP A 613 -12.36 -4.68 -26.01
C TRP A 613 -11.19 -4.48 -25.04
N ARG A 614 -10.00 -5.03 -25.35
CA ARG A 614 -8.82 -4.86 -24.50
C ARG A 614 -8.36 -3.39 -24.45
N ASP A 615 -8.25 -2.77 -25.61
CA ASP A 615 -7.75 -1.41 -25.72
C ASP A 615 -8.75 -0.43 -25.10
N THR A 616 -10.06 -0.71 -25.22
CA THR A 616 -11.13 0.01 -24.51
C THR A 616 -10.94 -0.09 -22.99
N LEU A 617 -10.77 -1.30 -22.43
CA LEU A 617 -10.57 -1.47 -20.99
C LEU A 617 -9.27 -0.81 -20.50
N GLN A 618 -8.19 -0.90 -21.26
CA GLN A 618 -6.94 -0.23 -20.92
C GLN A 618 -7.10 1.29 -20.86
N ARG A 619 -7.73 1.89 -21.87
CA ARG A 619 -8.01 3.34 -21.90
C ARG A 619 -8.90 3.75 -20.73
N GLU A 620 -9.98 3.01 -20.49
CA GLU A 620 -10.92 3.30 -19.39
C GLU A 620 -10.25 3.17 -18.03
N MET A 621 -9.45 2.12 -17.80
CA MET A 621 -8.69 1.93 -16.56
C MET A 621 -7.64 3.03 -16.36
N ALA A 622 -6.88 3.38 -17.38
CA ALA A 622 -5.85 4.41 -17.30
C ALA A 622 -6.45 5.77 -16.91
N ASN A 623 -7.53 6.19 -17.60
CA ASN A 623 -8.24 7.44 -17.30
C ASN A 623 -8.92 7.41 -15.93
N ARG A 624 -9.47 6.26 -15.52
CA ARG A 624 -10.11 6.11 -14.23
C ARG A 624 -9.11 6.19 -13.07
N TYR A 625 -7.95 5.55 -13.21
CA TYR A 625 -6.87 5.64 -12.22
C TYR A 625 -6.35 7.09 -12.14
N TYR A 626 -6.08 7.70 -13.30
CA TYR A 626 -5.69 9.09 -13.39
C TYR A 626 -6.71 10.03 -12.72
N ALA A 627 -8.00 9.83 -12.97
CA ALA A 627 -9.08 10.61 -12.36
C ALA A 627 -9.12 10.46 -10.83
N SER A 628 -8.98 9.24 -10.30
CA SER A 628 -8.95 9.00 -8.86
C SER A 628 -7.79 9.71 -8.18
N VAL A 629 -6.61 9.70 -8.79
CA VAL A 629 -5.42 10.37 -8.26
C VAL A 629 -5.55 11.89 -8.34
N LEU A 630 -5.92 12.45 -9.52
CA LEU A 630 -6.01 13.89 -9.70
C LEU A 630 -7.15 14.49 -8.87
N CYS A 631 -8.35 13.88 -8.87
CA CYS A 631 -9.48 14.46 -8.17
C CYS A 631 -9.30 14.42 -6.65
N SER A 632 -8.75 13.36 -6.07
CA SER A 632 -8.43 13.31 -4.63
C SER A 632 -7.30 14.28 -4.26
N TRP A 633 -6.28 14.43 -5.12
CA TRP A 633 -5.23 15.44 -4.96
C TRP A 633 -5.81 16.86 -5.00
N HIS A 634 -6.70 17.15 -5.95
CA HIS A 634 -7.36 18.45 -6.06
C HIS A 634 -8.29 18.72 -4.88
N ALA A 635 -9.06 17.74 -4.43
CA ALA A 635 -9.95 17.82 -3.27
C ALA A 635 -9.19 18.12 -1.96
N THR A 636 -7.88 17.94 -1.94
CA THR A 636 -7.00 18.22 -0.79
C THR A 636 -6.06 19.41 -1.04
N GLY A 637 -6.44 20.35 -1.88
CA GLY A 637 -5.76 21.64 -2.06
C GLY A 637 -4.81 21.70 -3.25
N GLY A 638 -4.69 20.61 -4.03
CA GLY A 638 -3.89 20.59 -5.24
C GLY A 638 -4.41 21.57 -6.29
N SER A 639 -3.48 22.25 -6.96
CA SER A 639 -3.81 23.22 -8.02
C SER A 639 -2.69 23.31 -9.03
N ILE A 640 -3.04 23.67 -10.27
CA ILE A 640 -2.09 23.90 -11.36
C ILE A 640 -2.37 25.27 -11.96
N PRO A 641 -1.42 26.22 -11.87
CA PRO A 641 -1.62 27.58 -12.35
C PRO A 641 -2.11 27.64 -13.80
N GLY A 642 -3.19 28.35 -14.04
CA GLY A 642 -3.78 28.53 -15.38
C GLY A 642 -4.57 27.34 -15.94
N LEU A 643 -4.53 26.16 -15.31
CA LEU A 643 -5.21 24.95 -15.78
C LEU A 643 -6.21 24.39 -14.75
N LEU A 644 -5.84 24.35 -13.46
CA LEU A 644 -6.68 23.84 -12.39
C LEU A 644 -6.56 24.74 -11.15
N PRO A 645 -7.49 25.70 -10.96
CA PRO A 645 -7.45 26.60 -9.82
C PRO A 645 -7.66 25.84 -8.50
N GLN A 646 -7.05 26.30 -7.42
CA GLN A 646 -7.29 25.73 -6.10
C GLN A 646 -8.77 25.87 -5.71
N LEU A 647 -9.30 24.85 -5.04
CA LEU A 647 -10.66 24.90 -4.49
C LEU A 647 -10.78 25.98 -3.42
N PRO A 648 -11.96 26.61 -3.27
CA PRO A 648 -12.19 27.61 -2.25
C PRO A 648 -12.08 27.00 -0.85
N ALA A 649 -11.71 27.83 0.16
CA ALA A 649 -11.55 27.40 1.54
C ALA A 649 -12.80 26.71 2.12
N SER A 650 -14.00 27.06 1.66
CA SER A 650 -15.25 26.42 2.06
C SER A 650 -15.33 24.94 1.65
N GLU A 651 -14.77 24.58 0.51
CA GLU A 651 -14.68 23.19 0.04
C GLU A 651 -13.52 22.45 0.71
N LEU A 652 -12.33 23.08 0.78
CA LEU A 652 -11.17 22.50 1.44
C LEU A 652 -11.39 22.21 2.94
N ASN A 653 -12.29 22.96 3.58
CA ASN A 653 -12.69 22.68 4.96
C ASN A 653 -13.45 21.33 5.11
N LEU A 654 -14.14 20.88 4.06
CA LEU A 654 -14.84 19.59 4.09
C LEU A 654 -13.88 18.39 4.14
N THR A 655 -12.71 18.56 3.60
CA THR A 655 -11.62 17.56 3.58
C THR A 655 -10.56 17.82 4.65
N ASN A 656 -10.78 18.80 5.54
CA ASN A 656 -9.77 19.29 6.52
C ASN A 656 -8.42 19.63 5.87
N SER A 657 -8.46 20.20 4.67
CA SER A 657 -7.28 20.43 3.82
C SER A 657 -6.96 21.92 3.61
N ILE A 658 -7.48 22.81 4.45
CA ILE A 658 -7.11 24.23 4.41
C ILE A 658 -5.60 24.36 4.65
N GLY A 659 -4.90 24.92 3.67
CA GLY A 659 -3.43 25.08 3.72
C GLY A 659 -2.63 23.90 3.15
N ASN A 660 -3.29 22.82 2.73
CA ASN A 660 -2.63 21.74 1.99
C ASN A 660 -2.45 22.11 0.51
N THR A 661 -1.56 21.38 -0.17
CA THR A 661 -1.20 21.60 -1.57
C THR A 661 -1.50 20.37 -2.44
N GLY A 662 -2.36 19.47 -1.96
CA GLY A 662 -2.73 18.23 -2.61
C GLY A 662 -2.03 17.00 -2.01
N ASN A 663 -2.78 15.93 -1.77
CA ASN A 663 -2.28 14.69 -1.20
C ASN A 663 -2.28 13.57 -2.24
N MET A 664 -1.14 12.89 -2.37
CA MET A 664 -1.01 11.63 -3.11
C MET A 664 -1.28 10.48 -2.12
N PHE A 665 -2.47 9.92 -2.17
CA PHE A 665 -2.88 8.91 -1.19
C PHE A 665 -2.31 7.53 -1.46
N GLU A 666 -2.09 6.77 -0.41
CA GLU A 666 -1.66 5.37 -0.42
C GLU A 666 -2.64 4.46 -1.16
N LYS A 667 -3.94 4.67 -0.95
CA LYS A 667 -5.06 3.94 -1.53
C LYS A 667 -6.26 4.86 -1.77
N PHE A 668 -7.16 4.44 -2.64
CA PHE A 668 -8.32 5.20 -3.08
C PHE A 668 -9.62 4.45 -2.80
N SER A 669 -10.74 5.16 -2.84
CA SER A 669 -12.06 4.54 -2.84
C SER A 669 -12.52 4.24 -4.28
N ASN A 670 -13.06 3.04 -4.52
CA ASN A 670 -13.69 2.76 -5.82
C ASN A 670 -15.08 3.39 -5.96
N LEU A 671 -15.63 3.92 -4.87
CA LEU A 671 -16.92 4.60 -4.85
C LEU A 671 -16.81 6.10 -5.09
N ASN A 672 -15.72 6.74 -4.62
CA ASN A 672 -15.49 8.18 -4.70
C ASN A 672 -14.09 8.46 -5.26
N ILE A 673 -14.01 9.15 -6.40
CA ILE A 673 -12.73 9.50 -7.03
C ILE A 673 -12.04 10.72 -6.40
N ASP A 674 -12.72 11.46 -5.54
CA ASP A 674 -12.22 12.66 -4.85
C ASP A 674 -11.76 12.38 -3.41
N SER A 675 -11.70 11.11 -3.01
CA SER A 675 -11.33 10.72 -1.64
C SER A 675 -10.32 9.58 -1.59
N SER A 676 -9.60 9.51 -0.48
CA SER A 676 -8.80 8.34 -0.12
C SER A 676 -9.66 7.11 0.13
N GLY A 677 -9.05 5.94 0.18
CA GLY A 677 -9.64 4.76 0.80
C GLY A 677 -9.79 4.92 2.31
N TYR A 678 -10.29 3.90 3.00
CA TYR A 678 -10.48 3.92 4.46
C TYR A 678 -10.22 2.52 5.09
N GLY A 679 -10.30 2.48 6.42
CA GLY A 679 -10.11 1.25 7.18
C GLY A 679 -8.64 0.88 7.39
N GLY A 680 -8.41 -0.18 8.15
CA GLY A 680 -7.10 -0.70 8.47
C GLY A 680 -6.59 -0.29 9.84
N GLU A 681 -5.36 -0.69 10.14
CA GLU A 681 -4.71 -0.51 11.45
C GLU A 681 -4.23 0.93 11.69
N TYR A 682 -4.15 1.75 10.64
CA TYR A 682 -3.66 3.14 10.70
C TYR A 682 -4.45 4.04 9.74
N THR A 683 -4.33 5.35 9.93
CA THR A 683 -4.93 6.34 9.02
C THR A 683 -4.30 6.26 7.63
N VAL A 684 -5.10 6.36 6.56
CA VAL A 684 -4.60 6.36 5.18
C VAL A 684 -3.51 7.41 5.01
N GLN A 685 -2.37 6.99 4.51
CA GLN A 685 -1.19 7.82 4.37
C GLN A 685 -1.27 8.72 3.13
N ALA A 686 -0.57 9.85 3.18
CA ALA A 686 -0.45 10.82 2.11
C ALA A 686 1.02 11.00 1.70
N GLY A 687 1.25 11.48 0.46
CA GLY A 687 2.59 11.65 -0.10
C GLY A 687 3.21 10.32 -0.56
N PHE A 688 2.45 9.46 -1.26
CA PHE A 688 2.77 8.04 -1.36
C PHE A 688 3.48 7.66 -2.68
N GLY A 689 4.67 7.05 -2.54
CA GLY A 689 5.60 6.76 -3.63
C GLY A 689 5.07 5.81 -4.70
N TRP A 690 4.41 4.70 -4.36
CA TRP A 690 3.85 3.80 -5.39
C TRP A 690 2.71 4.44 -6.19
N THR A 691 1.92 5.32 -5.58
CA THR A 691 0.90 6.10 -6.28
C THR A 691 1.53 6.99 -7.33
N ASN A 692 2.62 7.68 -6.95
CA ASN A 692 3.41 8.48 -7.87
C ASN A 692 3.97 7.62 -9.00
N GLY A 693 4.55 6.47 -8.67
CA GLY A 693 5.17 5.55 -9.63
C GLY A 693 4.18 5.01 -10.66
N VAL A 694 3.03 4.51 -10.21
CA VAL A 694 1.98 4.00 -11.10
C VAL A 694 1.38 5.12 -11.95
N LEU A 695 1.18 6.33 -11.39
CA LEU A 695 0.68 7.46 -12.17
C LEU A 695 1.63 7.85 -13.30
N LEU A 696 2.93 7.93 -13.02
CA LEU A 696 3.94 8.28 -14.04
C LEU A 696 4.06 7.18 -15.10
N TRP A 697 3.95 5.92 -14.70
CA TRP A 697 3.88 4.82 -15.66
C TRP A 697 2.62 4.91 -16.54
N VAL A 698 1.45 5.22 -15.98
CA VAL A 698 0.21 5.44 -16.73
C VAL A 698 0.37 6.61 -17.68
N ALA A 699 0.92 7.75 -17.23
CA ALA A 699 1.14 8.93 -18.05
C ALA A 699 2.12 8.67 -19.22
N SER A 700 3.16 7.87 -18.98
CA SER A 700 4.10 7.46 -20.02
C SER A 700 3.47 6.50 -21.04
N THR A 701 2.68 5.51 -20.55
CA THR A 701 2.16 4.43 -21.38
C THR A 701 0.90 4.83 -22.16
N TYR A 702 0.02 5.63 -21.55
CA TYR A 702 -1.30 6.00 -22.08
C TYR A 702 -1.48 7.51 -22.26
N GLY A 703 -0.40 8.29 -22.26
CA GLY A 703 -0.43 9.74 -22.25
C GLY A 703 -1.24 10.38 -23.38
N GLU A 704 -1.26 9.77 -24.58
CA GLU A 704 -2.09 10.21 -25.71
C GLU A 704 -3.59 9.96 -25.50
N GLN A 705 -3.96 9.05 -24.59
CA GLN A 705 -5.33 8.64 -24.30
C GLN A 705 -5.89 9.29 -23.04
N LEU A 706 -5.03 9.94 -22.23
CA LEU A 706 -5.46 10.62 -21.02
C LEU A 706 -6.20 11.93 -21.39
N VAL A 707 -7.29 12.18 -20.67
CA VAL A 707 -8.07 13.40 -20.77
C VAL A 707 -8.34 13.99 -19.39
N ALA A 708 -8.51 15.31 -19.33
CA ALA A 708 -8.87 15.99 -18.08
C ALA A 708 -10.13 15.37 -17.47
N PRO A 709 -10.11 14.89 -16.21
CA PRO A 709 -11.23 14.21 -15.60
C PRO A 709 -12.32 15.19 -15.16
N GLN A 710 -13.53 14.66 -15.01
CA GLN A 710 -14.64 15.35 -14.36
C GLN A 710 -14.61 14.98 -12.88
N CYS A 711 -14.04 15.86 -12.04
CA CYS A 711 -14.08 15.68 -10.60
C CYS A 711 -15.46 16.08 -10.04
N PRO A 712 -16.02 15.33 -9.07
CA PRO A 712 -17.28 15.70 -8.43
C PRO A 712 -17.10 16.97 -7.60
N PRO A 713 -18.16 17.80 -7.45
CA PRO A 713 -18.13 18.93 -6.53
C PRO A 713 -18.20 18.44 -5.08
N LEU A 714 -17.36 18.95 -4.19
CA LEU A 714 -17.33 18.55 -2.78
C LEU A 714 -18.56 18.99 -1.98
N VAL A 715 -19.35 19.96 -2.46
CA VAL A 715 -20.43 20.62 -1.72
C VAL A 715 -21.82 20.05 -2.01
N ALA A 716 -22.00 19.03 -2.84
CA ALA A 716 -23.31 18.67 -3.38
C ALA A 716 -24.21 17.81 -2.47
N ALA A 717 -23.84 17.49 -1.23
CA ALA A 717 -24.58 16.52 -0.41
C ALA A 717 -25.59 17.08 0.60
N SER A 718 -25.84 18.39 0.69
CA SER A 718 -26.54 18.94 1.87
C SER A 718 -27.93 19.55 1.67
N THR A 719 -28.65 19.31 0.57
CA THR A 719 -30.04 19.78 0.44
C THR A 719 -30.99 18.81 -0.24
N THR A 720 -31.31 17.71 0.42
CA THR A 720 -32.65 17.11 0.34
C THR A 720 -32.89 16.30 1.61
N THR A 721 -33.70 16.85 2.50
CA THR A 721 -34.35 16.12 3.58
C THR A 721 -35.17 14.98 3.01
N SER A 722 -34.66 13.76 3.09
CA SER A 722 -35.48 12.56 3.16
C SER A 722 -34.98 11.72 4.32
N THR A 723 -35.86 11.56 5.27
CA THR A 723 -35.73 10.73 6.46
C THR A 723 -35.48 9.28 6.09
N SER A 724 -34.22 8.90 6.13
CA SER A 724 -33.74 7.55 6.44
C SER A 724 -32.24 7.67 6.81
N ALA A 725 -31.97 7.29 8.04
CA ALA A 725 -30.68 7.47 8.69
C ALA A 725 -29.60 6.62 8.03
N ALA A 726 -28.77 7.26 7.22
CA ALA A 726 -27.41 6.79 6.97
C ALA A 726 -26.49 7.82 7.63
N VAL A 727 -25.93 7.47 8.77
CA VAL A 727 -24.97 8.28 9.50
C VAL A 727 -23.65 8.24 8.75
N GLY A 728 -23.38 9.28 7.95
CA GLY A 728 -22.04 9.59 7.49
C GLY A 728 -21.21 10.11 8.67
N LEU A 729 -20.38 9.27 9.25
CA LEU A 729 -19.41 9.66 10.27
C LEU A 729 -18.21 10.30 9.59
N GLN A 730 -18.17 11.63 9.56
CA GLN A 730 -16.91 12.35 9.40
C GLN A 730 -16.11 12.20 10.71
N ALA A 731 -15.00 11.47 10.63
CA ALA A 731 -14.10 11.31 11.75
C ALA A 731 -13.11 12.48 11.81
N SER A 732 -13.31 13.40 12.75
CA SER A 732 -12.21 14.20 13.27
C SER A 732 -11.28 13.28 14.08
N SER A 733 -9.98 13.43 13.91
CA SER A 733 -8.94 12.67 14.60
C SER A 733 -9.00 12.84 16.12
N GLY A 734 -9.81 12.05 16.77
CA GLY A 734 -10.04 12.06 18.22
C GLY A 734 -11.34 11.37 18.64
N ALA A 735 -12.28 11.17 17.71
CA ALA A 735 -13.61 10.64 18.03
C ALA A 735 -13.82 9.16 17.65
N VAL A 736 -12.92 8.56 16.87
CA VAL A 736 -13.12 7.21 16.32
C VAL A 736 -13.02 6.13 17.40
N ILE A 737 -12.13 6.31 18.37
CA ILE A 737 -11.98 5.34 19.48
C ILE A 737 -13.18 5.38 20.42
N THR A 738 -13.76 6.58 20.65
CA THR A 738 -14.94 6.71 21.54
C THR A 738 -16.23 6.22 20.87
N ALA A 739 -16.35 6.32 19.54
CA ALA A 739 -17.54 5.89 18.80
C ALA A 739 -17.60 4.35 18.68
N VAL A 740 -16.47 3.67 18.52
CA VAL A 740 -16.40 2.22 18.51
C VAL A 740 -16.76 1.66 19.90
N MET A 741 -16.29 2.28 20.98
CA MET A 741 -16.70 1.87 22.35
C MET A 741 -18.18 2.15 22.66
N MET A 742 -18.78 3.23 22.14
CA MET A 742 -20.21 3.50 22.38
C MET A 742 -21.15 2.64 21.52
N ALA A 743 -20.77 2.22 20.34
CA ALA A 743 -21.54 1.26 19.55
C ALA A 743 -21.56 -0.13 20.19
N PHE A 744 -20.46 -0.56 20.83
CA PHE A 744 -20.43 -1.81 21.59
C PHE A 744 -21.24 -1.76 22.90
N MET A 745 -21.32 -0.61 23.59
CA MET A 745 -22.13 -0.49 24.80
C MET A 745 -23.65 -0.42 24.52
N ALA A 746 -24.09 0.08 23.36
CA ALA A 746 -25.50 0.11 23.01
C ALA A 746 -26.08 -1.27 22.65
N HIS A 747 -25.25 -2.24 22.26
CA HIS A 747 -25.70 -3.61 21.97
C HIS A 747 -25.80 -4.49 23.22
N ALA A 748 -25.11 -4.13 24.31
CA ALA A 748 -25.16 -4.88 25.55
C ALA A 748 -26.38 -4.59 26.45
N PHE A 749 -27.23 -3.61 26.07
CA PHE A 749 -28.47 -3.26 26.81
C PHE A 749 -29.77 -3.74 26.15
N LEU A 750 -29.70 -4.51 25.06
CA LEU A 750 -30.86 -5.04 24.33
C LEU A 750 -30.84 -6.57 24.12
N LEU A 751 -30.18 -7.30 25.01
CA LEU A 751 -30.35 -8.76 25.19
C LEU A 751 -30.61 -9.06 26.65
#